data_77966a80dba4e1572b33ee4c5ba8a118
#
_entry.id   77966a80dba4e1572b33ee4c5ba8a118
#
_cell.length_a   1.000
_cell.length_b   1.000
_cell.length_c   1.000
_cell.angle_alpha   90.00
_cell.angle_beta   90.00
_cell.angle_gamma   90.00
#
_symmetry.space_group_name_H-M   'P 1'
#
loop_
_entity.id
_entity.type
_entity.pdbx_description
1 polymer ?
#
loop_
_entity_poly.entity_id
_entity_poly.type
_entity_poly.pdbx_seq_one_letter_code
_entity_poly.pdbx_strand_id
1 'polypeptide(L)'
;MKQVKAIIDYSKISIWVILFLISAKTMAQINMSSDNYDTGYSYYQKGEYKKALSFFLMAANKNDKNSEWMLGVMYEHGYGVAMDYFKAFEWYHKASEHGQLDALCSLGDMYARGLGIDQDYTKAYEYISKSAKQGNKEAQWRLGELYDGGYGVKQDYSKALEWHTKAAEQGCAYSQGVIGYYYLYGYGTTQDFNKAYEWSVKGATQEDALSQCNLGDLYYLGNGIPKDFAKAYEWYIKSAEQGYPYAQSNVGYMYYHGEGVKKDNVKALEWFTKAADQGNANAMNNIGWYYYDGDGSKKNYKEAEIWFNKAIEKDPTMPQAYSNLAILYAKRDKDYIKALQYSDLALERLSNVIPKEQATIYGERAKIYVWQGNLTNAKEILKECLALNPNYLSEDEELAKMIPGHPNDNEIDNNIPTTNNIQKNVFAIIIGNEKYKNEVVVPYADNDAKVFCKYVEKTLGVPNEQIKYIENATYNDIRIATNWLIQAMKVCRGKGKAIVYYAGHGIPNESDMSAFLLPVDGIGNDPGSAYALNELYEKLGSVEAQSVTIFLDACFSGSKREEGMLTSARGVAIKTKSATPKGNIIVFSAAQGDETAYPYKDMQHGMFTYYLLKKLQDSKGEVTLGELGDYLIDEVGRESFVKNGKMQTPTVIVAPSLQNTWKNLKLK
;
A
#
# COMPACT_ATOMS: atom_id res chain seq x y z
N MET A 1 9.77 -73.62 57.46
CA MET A 1 9.95 -72.23 57.01
C MET A 1 11.26 -71.96 56.26
N LYS A 2 12.42 -72.59 56.60
CA LYS A 2 13.68 -72.35 55.82
C LYS A 2 13.67 -72.90 54.39
N GLN A 3 13.00 -74.03 54.12
CA GLN A 3 12.92 -74.62 52.76
C GLN A 3 11.97 -73.88 51.84
N VAL A 4 10.92 -73.25 52.35
CA VAL A 4 9.98 -72.42 51.52
C VAL A 4 10.61 -71.10 51.13
N LYS A 5 11.49 -70.53 51.96
CA LYS A 5 12.22 -69.29 51.65
C LYS A 5 13.27 -69.50 50.51
N ALA A 6 13.91 -70.65 50.49
CA ALA A 6 14.86 -70.98 49.42
C ALA A 6 14.18 -71.17 48.05
N ILE A 7 12.98 -71.76 47.99
CA ILE A 7 12.23 -71.98 46.78
C ILE A 7 11.72 -70.62 46.19
N ILE A 8 11.32 -69.69 47.07
CA ILE A 8 10.88 -68.34 46.65
C ILE A 8 12.06 -67.53 46.16
N ASP A 9 13.24 -67.64 46.69
CA ASP A 9 14.43 -66.95 46.25
C ASP A 9 14.96 -67.52 44.92
N TYR A 10 14.89 -68.83 44.68
CA TYR A 10 15.22 -69.41 43.37
C TYR A 10 14.25 -69.03 42.28
N SER A 11 12.96 -68.90 42.54
CA SER A 11 11.97 -68.43 41.56
C SER A 11 12.17 -66.95 41.18
N LYS A 12 12.54 -66.12 42.15
CA LYS A 12 12.88 -64.70 41.87
C LYS A 12 14.15 -64.54 41.02
N ILE A 13 15.20 -65.30 41.33
CA ILE A 13 16.45 -65.34 40.57
C ILE A 13 16.17 -65.78 39.10
N SER A 14 15.34 -66.83 38.93
CA SER A 14 14.97 -67.30 37.61
C SER A 14 14.18 -66.29 36.83
N ILE A 15 13.26 -65.52 37.45
CA ILE A 15 12.51 -64.46 36.80
C ILE A 15 13.42 -63.29 36.41
N TRP A 16 14.36 -62.88 37.27
CA TRP A 16 15.33 -61.83 36.94
C TRP A 16 16.29 -62.22 35.81
N VAL A 17 16.75 -63.49 35.78
CA VAL A 17 17.59 -64.02 34.71
C VAL A 17 16.83 -64.08 33.39
N ILE A 18 15.55 -64.48 33.41
CA ILE A 18 14.69 -64.48 32.23
C ILE A 18 14.43 -63.03 31.72
N LEU A 19 14.12 -62.14 32.64
CA LEU A 19 13.95 -60.68 32.28
C LEU A 19 15.25 -60.05 31.70
N PHE A 20 16.41 -60.42 32.33
CA PHE A 20 17.71 -59.97 31.84
C PHE A 20 18.05 -60.55 30.45
N LEU A 21 17.78 -61.85 30.22
CA LEU A 21 17.96 -62.47 28.88
C LEU A 21 17.00 -61.92 27.83
N ILE A 22 15.77 -61.61 28.21
CA ILE A 22 14.80 -60.97 27.34
C ILE A 22 15.29 -59.54 27.01
N SER A 23 15.73 -58.78 28.02
CA SER A 23 16.26 -57.42 27.80
C SER A 23 17.55 -57.42 26.99
N ALA A 24 18.46 -58.34 27.23
CA ALA A 24 19.70 -58.48 26.44
C ALA A 24 19.42 -58.90 24.99
N LYS A 25 18.46 -59.84 24.79
CA LYS A 25 18.04 -60.22 23.43
C LYS A 25 17.34 -59.08 22.68
N THR A 26 16.53 -58.29 23.39
CA THR A 26 15.87 -57.10 22.85
C THR A 26 16.90 -56.01 22.51
N MET A 27 17.89 -55.76 23.38
CA MET A 27 19.00 -54.85 23.15
C MET A 27 19.86 -55.26 21.97
N ALA A 28 20.22 -56.54 21.86
CA ALA A 28 20.98 -57.08 20.72
C ALA A 28 20.18 -56.96 19.39
N GLN A 29 18.87 -57.15 19.44
CA GLN A 29 17.99 -57.03 18.29
C GLN A 29 17.83 -55.57 17.85
N ILE A 30 17.77 -54.62 18.80
CA ILE A 30 17.77 -53.18 18.54
C ILE A 30 19.09 -52.75 17.90
N ASN A 31 20.25 -53.12 18.45
CA ASN A 31 21.57 -52.79 17.89
C ASN A 31 21.74 -53.30 16.44
N MET A 32 21.37 -54.58 16.17
CA MET A 32 21.45 -55.13 14.82
C MET A 32 20.45 -54.53 13.82
N SER A 33 19.37 -53.93 14.32
CA SER A 33 18.40 -53.18 13.50
C SER A 33 18.94 -51.81 13.10
N SER A 34 19.50 -51.09 14.07
CA SER A 34 20.16 -49.80 13.90
C SER A 34 21.32 -49.89 12.89
N ASP A 35 22.20 -50.90 13.03
CA ASP A 35 23.33 -51.12 12.11
C ASP A 35 22.87 -51.30 10.65
N ASN A 36 21.76 -52.04 10.44
CA ASN A 36 21.21 -52.23 9.10
C ASN A 36 20.55 -51.00 8.55
N TYR A 37 19.85 -50.19 9.36
CA TYR A 37 19.29 -48.91 8.98
C TYR A 37 20.41 -47.96 8.53
N ASP A 38 21.43 -47.73 9.33
CA ASP A 38 22.54 -46.81 9.03
C ASP A 38 23.30 -47.23 7.77
N THR A 39 23.52 -48.53 7.59
CA THR A 39 24.14 -49.09 6.38
C THR A 39 23.24 -48.86 5.16
N GLY A 40 21.96 -49.14 5.26
CA GLY A 40 20.97 -48.90 4.24
C GLY A 40 20.88 -47.42 3.85
N TYR A 41 20.87 -46.53 4.82
CA TYR A 41 20.83 -45.08 4.62
C TYR A 41 22.11 -44.56 3.94
N SER A 42 23.29 -45.09 4.30
CA SER A 42 24.56 -44.77 3.60
C SER A 42 24.53 -45.18 2.14
N TYR A 43 23.95 -46.34 1.79
CA TYR A 43 23.77 -46.71 0.38
C TYR A 43 22.74 -45.85 -0.34
N TYR A 44 21.65 -45.48 0.35
CA TYR A 44 20.63 -44.57 -0.18
C TYR A 44 21.23 -43.21 -0.57
N GLN A 45 22.05 -42.62 0.30
CA GLN A 45 22.72 -41.34 0.06
C GLN A 45 23.70 -41.42 -1.16
N LYS A 46 24.30 -42.61 -1.42
CA LYS A 46 25.16 -42.84 -2.57
C LYS A 46 24.40 -43.14 -3.88
N GLY A 47 23.07 -43.17 -3.84
CA GLY A 47 22.24 -43.54 -4.99
C GLY A 47 22.22 -45.04 -5.28
N GLU A 48 22.81 -45.88 -4.41
CA GLU A 48 22.86 -47.33 -4.54
C GLU A 48 21.57 -48.00 -4.03
N TYR A 49 20.43 -47.57 -4.56
CA TYR A 49 19.09 -47.86 -4.05
C TYR A 49 18.76 -49.33 -3.90
N LYS A 50 19.20 -50.22 -4.83
CA LYS A 50 18.98 -51.67 -4.72
C LYS A 50 19.68 -52.28 -3.48
N LYS A 51 20.86 -51.80 -3.13
CA LYS A 51 21.55 -52.24 -1.91
C LYS A 51 20.84 -51.67 -0.69
N ALA A 52 20.51 -50.38 -0.68
CA ALA A 52 19.75 -49.74 0.39
C ALA A 52 18.46 -50.50 0.71
N LEU A 53 17.69 -50.88 -0.32
CA LEU A 53 16.48 -51.67 -0.18
C LEU A 53 16.69 -52.97 0.62
N SER A 54 17.76 -53.74 0.31
CA SER A 54 18.04 -55.00 1.00
C SER A 54 18.30 -54.77 2.49
N PHE A 55 19.03 -53.72 2.84
CA PHE A 55 19.32 -53.40 4.25
C PHE A 55 18.08 -52.87 4.99
N PHE A 56 17.27 -52.05 4.34
CA PHE A 56 16.02 -51.57 4.95
C PHE A 56 15.03 -52.70 5.17
N LEU A 57 14.92 -53.66 4.24
CA LEU A 57 14.09 -54.85 4.43
C LEU A 57 14.57 -55.68 5.61
N MET A 58 15.91 -55.88 5.76
CA MET A 58 16.47 -56.60 6.91
C MET A 58 16.16 -55.91 8.23
N ALA A 59 16.21 -54.60 8.31
CA ALA A 59 15.88 -53.82 9.51
C ALA A 59 14.36 -53.81 9.77
N ALA A 60 13.55 -53.57 8.73
CA ALA A 60 12.08 -53.55 8.82
C ALA A 60 11.49 -54.91 9.31
N ASN A 61 12.12 -56.03 8.94
CA ASN A 61 11.77 -57.35 9.48
C ASN A 61 11.99 -57.50 10.97
N LYS A 62 12.71 -56.53 11.60
CA LYS A 62 12.90 -56.41 13.04
C LYS A 62 12.07 -55.27 13.65
N ASN A 63 11.08 -54.78 12.93
CA ASN A 63 10.21 -53.69 13.29
C ASN A 63 10.95 -52.32 13.47
N ASP A 64 12.02 -52.11 12.70
CA ASP A 64 12.67 -50.79 12.67
C ASP A 64 11.81 -49.79 11.90
N LYS A 65 11.19 -48.90 12.65
CA LYS A 65 10.23 -47.94 12.14
C LYS A 65 10.81 -46.96 11.11
N ASN A 66 12.11 -46.64 11.21
CA ASN A 66 12.79 -45.75 10.29
C ASN A 66 13.01 -46.43 8.94
N SER A 67 13.40 -47.74 8.97
CA SER A 67 13.53 -48.56 7.76
C SER A 67 12.18 -48.81 7.08
N GLU A 68 11.11 -49.03 7.85
CA GLU A 68 9.77 -49.17 7.32
C GLU A 68 9.34 -47.89 6.63
N TRP A 69 9.58 -46.70 7.20
CA TRP A 69 9.31 -45.44 6.56
C TRP A 69 10.15 -45.26 5.28
N MET A 70 11.45 -45.56 5.33
CA MET A 70 12.31 -45.48 4.13
C MET A 70 11.87 -46.43 3.02
N LEU A 71 11.34 -47.60 3.34
CA LEU A 71 10.73 -48.49 2.34
C LEU A 71 9.50 -47.85 1.70
N GLY A 72 8.66 -47.18 2.48
CA GLY A 72 7.58 -46.36 1.94
C GLY A 72 8.08 -45.32 0.95
N VAL A 73 9.11 -44.54 1.32
CA VAL A 73 9.75 -43.54 0.43
C VAL A 73 10.29 -44.19 -0.85
N MET A 74 10.94 -45.37 -0.73
CA MET A 74 11.49 -46.06 -1.92
C MET A 74 10.40 -46.53 -2.88
N TYR A 75 9.29 -47.04 -2.39
CA TYR A 75 8.15 -47.43 -3.24
C TYR A 75 7.40 -46.23 -3.81
N GLU A 76 7.25 -45.12 -3.02
CA GLU A 76 6.62 -43.91 -3.51
C GLU A 76 7.36 -43.28 -4.71
N HIS A 77 8.69 -43.26 -4.65
CA HIS A 77 9.52 -42.60 -5.68
C HIS A 77 10.14 -43.53 -6.67
N GLY A 78 9.97 -44.87 -6.54
CA GLY A 78 10.58 -45.87 -7.41
C GLY A 78 12.09 -46.04 -7.24
N TYR A 79 12.61 -45.72 -6.02
CA TYR A 79 14.05 -45.83 -5.75
C TYR A 79 14.48 -47.29 -5.54
N GLY A 80 15.14 -47.88 -6.56
CA GLY A 80 15.63 -49.27 -6.55
C GLY A 80 14.53 -50.33 -6.70
N VAL A 81 13.27 -49.93 -6.77
CA VAL A 81 12.06 -50.73 -7.02
C VAL A 81 11.17 -50.03 -8.02
N ALA A 82 10.20 -50.74 -8.60
CA ALA A 82 9.14 -50.07 -9.35
C ALA A 82 8.29 -49.20 -8.40
N MET A 83 7.92 -48.01 -8.86
CA MET A 83 7.01 -47.10 -8.12
C MET A 83 5.67 -47.83 -7.87
N ASP A 84 5.24 -47.81 -6.62
CA ASP A 84 4.03 -48.49 -6.17
C ASP A 84 3.44 -47.78 -4.93
N TYR A 85 2.48 -46.91 -5.16
CA TYR A 85 1.86 -46.13 -4.09
C TYR A 85 1.08 -46.97 -3.08
N PHE A 86 0.53 -48.13 -3.49
CA PHE A 86 -0.15 -49.00 -2.55
C PHE A 86 0.84 -49.62 -1.55
N LYS A 87 1.99 -50.14 -2.06
CA LYS A 87 3.04 -50.61 -1.14
C LYS A 87 3.66 -49.52 -0.31
N ALA A 88 3.80 -48.30 -0.85
CA ALA A 88 4.26 -47.18 -0.08
C ALA A 88 3.31 -46.93 1.11
N PHE A 89 1.99 -46.94 0.87
CA PHE A 89 0.97 -46.80 1.89
C PHE A 89 1.07 -47.89 2.96
N GLU A 90 1.22 -49.17 2.55
CA GLU A 90 1.36 -50.28 3.51
C GLU A 90 2.58 -50.12 4.42
N TRP A 91 3.72 -49.72 3.86
CA TRP A 91 4.94 -49.47 4.63
C TRP A 91 4.83 -48.24 5.53
N TYR A 92 4.27 -47.16 5.08
CA TYR A 92 4.03 -45.99 5.92
C TYR A 92 3.03 -46.31 7.05
N HIS A 93 1.98 -47.09 6.75
CA HIS A 93 1.04 -47.50 7.79
C HIS A 93 1.75 -48.32 8.87
N LYS A 94 2.54 -49.30 8.50
CA LYS A 94 3.31 -50.10 9.42
C LYS A 94 4.30 -49.29 10.27
N ALA A 95 5.03 -48.36 9.62
CA ALA A 95 5.94 -47.47 10.32
C ALA A 95 5.20 -46.55 11.33
N SER A 96 4.00 -46.10 10.97
CA SER A 96 3.16 -45.26 11.82
C SER A 96 2.65 -45.99 13.07
N GLU A 97 2.33 -47.30 12.95
CA GLU A 97 1.96 -48.18 14.05
C GLU A 97 3.11 -48.35 15.04
N HIS A 98 4.36 -48.33 14.54
CA HIS A 98 5.58 -48.35 15.35
C HIS A 98 6.01 -46.96 15.84
N GLY A 99 5.18 -45.92 15.62
CA GLY A 99 5.40 -44.59 16.15
C GLY A 99 6.42 -43.74 15.36
N GLN A 100 6.53 -43.94 14.04
CA GLN A 100 7.33 -43.05 13.18
C GLN A 100 6.48 -41.83 12.79
N LEU A 101 6.96 -40.65 13.16
CA LEU A 101 6.19 -39.38 12.96
C LEU A 101 6.16 -38.95 11.49
N ASP A 102 7.27 -39.16 10.76
CA ASP A 102 7.33 -38.86 9.33
C ASP A 102 6.37 -39.76 8.54
N ALA A 103 6.18 -41.00 8.96
CA ALA A 103 5.22 -41.92 8.36
C ALA A 103 3.77 -41.44 8.52
N LEU A 104 3.42 -40.89 9.69
CA LEU A 104 2.10 -40.26 9.90
C LEU A 104 1.91 -39.09 8.96
N CYS A 105 2.95 -38.24 8.79
CA CYS A 105 2.91 -37.13 7.85
C CYS A 105 2.76 -37.63 6.40
N SER A 106 3.53 -38.64 5.99
CA SER A 106 3.45 -39.25 4.65
C SER A 106 2.09 -39.88 4.36
N LEU A 107 1.48 -40.59 5.32
CA LEU A 107 0.11 -41.11 5.19
C LEU A 107 -0.91 -39.96 4.99
N GLY A 108 -0.77 -38.90 5.75
CA GLY A 108 -1.61 -37.72 5.59
C GLY A 108 -1.48 -37.09 4.20
N ASP A 109 -0.25 -37.01 3.67
CA ASP A 109 0.01 -36.52 2.31
C ASP A 109 -0.61 -37.44 1.24
N MET A 110 -0.49 -38.77 1.41
CA MET A 110 -1.10 -39.73 0.51
C MET A 110 -2.62 -39.60 0.48
N TYR A 111 -3.29 -39.41 1.62
CA TYR A 111 -4.72 -39.13 1.70
C TYR A 111 -5.06 -37.78 1.07
N ALA A 112 -4.28 -36.73 1.30
CA ALA A 112 -4.51 -35.42 0.74
C ALA A 112 -4.41 -35.41 -0.81
N ARG A 113 -3.55 -36.23 -1.37
CA ARG A 113 -3.27 -36.30 -2.81
C ARG A 113 -3.97 -37.46 -3.53
N GLY A 114 -4.55 -38.41 -2.82
CA GLY A 114 -5.17 -39.61 -3.41
C GLY A 114 -4.14 -40.56 -4.04
N LEU A 115 -2.95 -40.71 -3.42
CA LEU A 115 -1.87 -41.55 -3.96
C LEU A 115 -2.06 -43.00 -3.51
N GLY A 116 -2.45 -43.89 -4.45
CA GLY A 116 -2.69 -45.31 -4.18
C GLY A 116 -3.94 -45.60 -3.31
N ILE A 117 -4.67 -44.59 -2.91
CA ILE A 117 -5.91 -44.64 -2.13
C ILE A 117 -6.82 -43.49 -2.57
N ASP A 118 -8.10 -43.54 -2.21
CA ASP A 118 -9.03 -42.44 -2.47
C ASP A 118 -8.63 -41.21 -1.67
N GLN A 119 -8.74 -40.02 -2.31
CA GLN A 119 -8.49 -38.74 -1.66
C GLN A 119 -9.44 -38.51 -0.49
N ASP A 120 -8.89 -38.18 0.68
CA ASP A 120 -9.67 -37.92 1.89
C ASP A 120 -8.96 -36.86 2.77
N TYR A 121 -9.35 -35.62 2.65
CA TYR A 121 -8.75 -34.53 3.43
C TYR A 121 -9.04 -34.63 4.94
N THR A 122 -10.12 -35.28 5.35
CA THR A 122 -10.41 -35.49 6.79
C THR A 122 -9.38 -36.43 7.41
N LYS A 123 -9.11 -37.54 6.76
CA LYS A 123 -8.04 -38.46 7.19
C LYS A 123 -6.67 -37.80 7.08
N ALA A 124 -6.41 -37.02 6.02
CA ALA A 124 -5.18 -36.25 5.91
C ALA A 124 -4.96 -35.35 7.14
N TYR A 125 -5.99 -34.60 7.53
CA TYR A 125 -5.96 -33.76 8.74
C TYR A 125 -5.71 -34.60 10.01
N GLU A 126 -6.37 -35.75 10.18
CA GLU A 126 -6.18 -36.62 11.35
C GLU A 126 -4.73 -37.08 11.49
N TYR A 127 -4.13 -37.63 10.42
CA TYR A 127 -2.76 -38.13 10.41
C TYR A 127 -1.74 -37.00 10.57
N ILE A 128 -1.85 -35.92 9.80
CA ILE A 128 -0.94 -34.79 9.86
C ILE A 128 -1.02 -34.11 11.25
N SER A 129 -2.23 -33.88 11.79
CA SER A 129 -2.37 -33.24 13.10
C SER A 129 -1.78 -34.09 14.25
N LYS A 130 -1.85 -35.43 14.14
CA LYS A 130 -1.24 -36.33 15.12
C LYS A 130 0.29 -36.24 15.12
N SER A 131 0.90 -36.14 13.96
CA SER A 131 2.35 -35.94 13.78
C SER A 131 2.79 -34.54 14.22
N ALA A 132 2.09 -33.49 13.77
CA ALA A 132 2.39 -32.10 14.09
C ALA A 132 2.35 -31.80 15.61
N LYS A 133 1.36 -32.34 16.32
CA LYS A 133 1.24 -32.20 17.77
C LYS A 133 2.40 -32.85 18.55
N GLN A 134 3.10 -33.80 17.94
CA GLN A 134 4.30 -34.43 18.50
C GLN A 134 5.60 -33.73 18.07
N GLY A 135 5.49 -32.55 17.41
CA GLY A 135 6.62 -31.69 17.10
C GLY A 135 7.27 -31.95 15.73
N ASN A 136 6.71 -32.82 14.89
CA ASN A 136 7.26 -33.05 13.57
C ASN A 136 7.14 -31.77 12.71
N LYS A 137 8.26 -31.22 12.27
CA LYS A 137 8.36 -29.96 11.51
C LYS A 137 7.60 -30.02 10.18
N GLU A 138 7.74 -31.14 9.46
CA GLU A 138 7.09 -31.35 8.17
C GLU A 138 5.57 -31.37 8.32
N ALA A 139 5.07 -32.07 9.32
CA ALA A 139 3.65 -32.12 9.62
C ALA A 139 3.09 -30.78 10.13
N GLN A 140 3.89 -29.99 10.84
CA GLN A 140 3.46 -28.67 11.33
C GLN A 140 3.16 -27.71 10.17
N TRP A 141 4.06 -27.58 9.18
CA TRP A 141 3.77 -26.69 8.05
C TRP A 141 2.61 -27.22 7.19
N ARG A 142 2.51 -28.53 6.97
CA ARG A 142 1.38 -29.11 6.25
C ARG A 142 0.05 -28.91 6.98
N LEU A 143 0.05 -28.97 8.32
CA LEU A 143 -1.15 -28.66 9.10
C LEU A 143 -1.53 -27.17 8.97
N GLY A 144 -0.56 -26.27 8.87
CA GLY A 144 -0.76 -24.88 8.52
C GLY A 144 -1.50 -24.74 7.19
N GLU A 145 -1.03 -25.44 6.13
CA GLU A 145 -1.66 -25.48 4.81
C GLU A 145 -3.11 -26.01 4.84
N LEU A 146 -3.36 -27.06 5.64
CA LEU A 146 -4.73 -27.59 5.77
C LEU A 146 -5.68 -26.58 6.39
N TYR A 147 -5.23 -25.81 7.39
CA TYR A 147 -6.02 -24.72 7.96
C TYR A 147 -6.14 -23.53 6.99
N ASP A 148 -5.09 -23.22 6.23
CA ASP A 148 -5.09 -22.14 5.24
C ASP A 148 -6.09 -22.39 4.13
N GLY A 149 -6.09 -23.60 3.54
CA GLY A 149 -7.00 -23.98 2.46
C GLY A 149 -8.38 -24.49 2.91
N GLY A 150 -8.57 -24.78 4.21
CA GLY A 150 -9.81 -25.40 4.72
C GLY A 150 -9.96 -26.85 4.29
N TYR A 151 -8.85 -27.56 4.07
CA TYR A 151 -8.84 -28.95 3.60
C TYR A 151 -9.07 -29.94 4.76
N GLY A 152 -10.22 -30.62 4.80
CA GLY A 152 -10.58 -31.55 5.86
C GLY A 152 -10.83 -30.90 7.23
N VAL A 153 -10.74 -29.59 7.32
CA VAL A 153 -10.97 -28.76 8.50
C VAL A 153 -11.52 -27.41 8.05
N LYS A 154 -12.23 -26.70 8.93
CA LYS A 154 -12.68 -25.34 8.61
C LYS A 154 -11.46 -24.41 8.42
N GLN A 155 -11.46 -23.63 7.36
CA GLN A 155 -10.42 -22.60 7.12
C GLN A 155 -10.26 -21.68 8.32
N ASP A 156 -9.02 -21.47 8.74
CA ASP A 156 -8.67 -20.66 9.92
C ASP A 156 -7.22 -20.16 9.79
N TYR A 157 -7.04 -18.96 9.26
CA TYR A 157 -5.72 -18.35 9.09
C TYR A 157 -4.96 -18.12 10.39
N SER A 158 -5.66 -17.90 11.51
CA SER A 158 -5.00 -17.73 12.81
C SER A 158 -4.36 -19.03 13.28
N LYS A 159 -5.04 -20.17 13.09
CA LYS A 159 -4.45 -21.49 13.36
C LYS A 159 -3.36 -21.86 12.36
N ALA A 160 -3.55 -21.50 11.09
CA ALA A 160 -2.50 -21.69 10.08
C ALA A 160 -1.23 -20.95 10.50
N LEU A 161 -1.34 -19.67 10.90
CA LEU A 161 -0.22 -18.87 11.41
C LEU A 161 0.45 -19.53 12.65
N GLU A 162 -0.34 -20.04 13.58
CA GLU A 162 0.20 -20.75 14.77
C GLU A 162 1.06 -21.97 14.36
N TRP A 163 0.57 -22.80 13.42
CA TRP A 163 1.27 -23.99 13.01
C TRP A 163 2.50 -23.68 12.13
N HIS A 164 2.39 -22.71 11.22
CA HIS A 164 3.55 -22.22 10.48
C HIS A 164 4.61 -21.62 11.40
N THR A 165 4.22 -20.91 12.47
CA THR A 165 5.17 -20.38 13.47
C THR A 165 5.96 -21.49 14.12
N LYS A 166 5.30 -22.58 14.54
CA LYS A 166 6.00 -23.75 15.12
C LYS A 166 6.99 -24.40 14.16
N ALA A 167 6.62 -24.52 12.89
CA ALA A 167 7.52 -25.03 11.85
C ALA A 167 8.69 -24.07 11.56
N ALA A 168 8.41 -22.78 11.49
CA ALA A 168 9.39 -21.73 11.23
C ALA A 168 10.44 -21.59 12.34
N GLU A 169 10.03 -21.77 13.61
CA GLU A 169 10.92 -21.83 14.77
C GLU A 169 11.88 -23.01 14.70
N GLN A 170 11.49 -24.10 14.02
CA GLN A 170 12.36 -25.25 13.70
C GLN A 170 13.15 -25.04 12.39
N GLY A 171 13.17 -23.83 11.82
CA GLY A 171 13.94 -23.47 10.64
C GLY A 171 13.28 -23.85 9.30
N CYS A 172 11.95 -24.05 9.24
CA CYS A 172 11.26 -24.26 7.96
C CYS A 172 11.21 -22.95 7.17
N ALA A 173 12.00 -22.86 6.10
CA ALA A 173 12.10 -21.65 5.28
C ALA A 173 10.76 -21.27 4.62
N TYR A 174 10.04 -22.26 4.08
CA TYR A 174 8.71 -22.06 3.51
C TYR A 174 7.73 -21.43 4.53
N SER A 175 7.68 -21.98 5.76
CA SER A 175 6.83 -21.42 6.81
C SER A 175 7.23 -20.00 7.21
N GLN A 176 8.52 -19.65 7.16
CA GLN A 176 8.98 -18.28 7.36
C GLN A 176 8.45 -17.36 6.27
N GLY A 177 8.43 -17.81 5.01
CA GLY A 177 7.81 -17.09 3.89
C GLY A 177 6.30 -16.91 4.08
N VAL A 178 5.59 -17.97 4.46
CA VAL A 178 4.13 -17.89 4.72
C VAL A 178 3.81 -16.92 5.85
N ILE A 179 4.58 -16.92 6.94
CA ILE A 179 4.39 -15.95 8.04
C ILE A 179 4.65 -14.53 7.56
N GLY A 180 5.71 -14.32 6.75
CA GLY A 180 5.98 -13.03 6.11
C GLY A 180 4.79 -12.54 5.29
N TYR A 181 4.22 -13.42 4.46
CA TYR A 181 3.03 -13.16 3.66
C TYR A 181 1.81 -12.82 4.53
N TYR A 182 1.57 -13.56 5.63
CA TYR A 182 0.45 -13.31 6.52
C TYR A 182 0.53 -11.95 7.21
N TYR A 183 1.72 -11.53 7.67
CA TYR A 183 1.90 -10.19 8.22
C TYR A 183 1.83 -9.11 7.15
N LEU A 184 2.24 -9.38 5.91
CA LEU A 184 2.18 -8.44 4.80
C LEU A 184 0.72 -8.10 4.42
N TYR A 185 -0.17 -9.10 4.43
CA TYR A 185 -1.57 -8.94 3.99
C TYR A 185 -2.60 -8.99 5.11
N GLY A 186 -2.20 -9.31 6.35
CA GLY A 186 -3.10 -9.35 7.52
C GLY A 186 -3.94 -10.63 7.62
N TYR A 187 -3.46 -11.76 7.06
CA TYR A 187 -4.17 -13.05 7.15
C TYR A 187 -4.03 -13.66 8.55
N GLY A 188 -5.14 -13.84 9.24
CA GLY A 188 -5.17 -14.42 10.60
C GLY A 188 -4.49 -13.57 11.68
N THR A 189 -4.01 -12.38 11.34
CA THR A 189 -3.34 -11.42 12.22
C THR A 189 -3.58 -10.00 11.73
N THR A 190 -3.23 -8.99 12.53
CA THR A 190 -3.15 -7.61 12.06
C THR A 190 -1.94 -7.45 11.13
N GLN A 191 -2.09 -6.63 10.09
CA GLN A 191 -1.00 -6.31 9.17
C GLN A 191 0.17 -5.66 9.94
N ASP A 192 1.39 -6.15 9.70
CA ASP A 192 2.63 -5.65 10.32
C ASP A 192 3.81 -5.80 9.36
N PHE A 193 4.15 -4.73 8.68
CA PHE A 193 5.19 -4.73 7.65
C PHE A 193 6.60 -4.99 8.21
N ASN A 194 6.88 -4.62 9.46
CA ASN A 194 8.18 -4.89 10.07
C ASN A 194 8.35 -6.40 10.31
N LYS A 195 7.33 -7.06 10.86
CA LYS A 195 7.34 -8.51 11.00
C LYS A 195 7.34 -9.24 9.66
N ALA A 196 6.58 -8.73 8.66
CA ALA A 196 6.62 -9.27 7.31
C ALA A 196 8.05 -9.25 6.76
N TYR A 197 8.77 -8.13 6.91
CA TYR A 197 10.16 -8.00 6.50
C TYR A 197 11.08 -8.96 7.25
N GLU A 198 11.01 -8.99 8.59
CA GLU A 198 11.86 -9.86 9.43
C GLU A 198 11.73 -11.35 9.06
N TRP A 199 10.50 -11.84 8.91
CA TRP A 199 10.25 -13.23 8.56
C TRP A 199 10.63 -13.54 7.11
N SER A 200 10.37 -12.64 6.18
CA SER A 200 10.77 -12.80 4.78
C SER A 200 12.29 -12.80 4.62
N VAL A 201 13.04 -11.99 5.38
CA VAL A 201 14.51 -12.05 5.38
C VAL A 201 15.01 -13.40 5.87
N LYS A 202 14.43 -13.95 6.95
CA LYS A 202 14.83 -15.28 7.46
C LYS A 202 14.65 -16.38 6.41
N GLY A 203 13.51 -16.43 5.72
CA GLY A 203 13.27 -17.42 4.69
C GLY A 203 14.11 -17.17 3.43
N ALA A 204 14.26 -15.93 3.00
CA ALA A 204 15.06 -15.57 1.83
C ALA A 204 16.56 -15.88 1.99
N THR A 205 17.10 -15.81 3.22
CA THR A 205 18.47 -16.24 3.51
C THR A 205 18.68 -17.76 3.36
N GLN A 206 17.60 -18.52 3.36
CA GLN A 206 17.57 -19.95 3.05
C GLN A 206 17.11 -20.22 1.60
N GLU A 207 17.14 -19.19 0.74
CA GLU A 207 16.78 -19.24 -0.67
C GLU A 207 15.30 -19.58 -0.95
N ASP A 208 14.39 -19.42 0.04
CA ASP A 208 12.96 -19.67 -0.16
C ASP A 208 12.34 -18.67 -1.13
N ALA A 209 11.72 -19.20 -2.19
CA ALA A 209 11.18 -18.40 -3.29
C ALA A 209 10.01 -17.49 -2.85
N LEU A 210 9.11 -17.96 -1.97
CA LEU A 210 8.01 -17.16 -1.43
C LEU A 210 8.55 -15.98 -0.61
N SER A 211 9.51 -16.24 0.26
CA SER A 211 10.17 -15.21 1.06
C SER A 211 10.85 -14.14 0.22
N GLN A 212 11.52 -14.55 -0.86
CA GLN A 212 12.14 -13.63 -1.82
C GLN A 212 11.07 -12.80 -2.55
N CYS A 213 9.95 -13.39 -2.94
CA CYS A 213 8.82 -12.67 -3.53
C CYS A 213 8.25 -11.63 -2.56
N ASN A 214 8.03 -12.00 -1.30
CA ASN A 214 7.54 -11.07 -0.26
C ASN A 214 8.48 -9.87 -0.05
N LEU A 215 9.80 -10.08 -0.09
CA LEU A 215 10.75 -8.96 -0.04
C LEU A 215 10.63 -8.07 -1.27
N GLY A 216 10.41 -8.65 -2.44
CA GLY A 216 10.09 -7.91 -3.66
C GLY A 216 8.86 -7.02 -3.47
N ASP A 217 7.77 -7.56 -2.92
CA ASP A 217 6.53 -6.82 -2.66
C ASP A 217 6.76 -5.66 -1.67
N LEU A 218 7.51 -5.90 -0.59
CA LEU A 218 7.81 -4.88 0.42
C LEU A 218 8.61 -3.71 -0.18
N TYR A 219 9.64 -3.98 -0.98
CA TYR A 219 10.41 -2.94 -1.68
C TYR A 219 9.60 -2.26 -2.78
N TYR A 220 8.74 -2.99 -3.49
CA TYR A 220 7.89 -2.46 -4.55
C TYR A 220 6.84 -1.48 -4.03
N LEU A 221 6.18 -1.84 -2.93
CA LEU A 221 5.11 -1.03 -2.31
C LEU A 221 5.67 0.08 -1.42
N GLY A 222 6.85 -0.10 -0.84
CA GLY A 222 7.42 0.82 0.15
C GLY A 222 6.76 0.71 1.53
N ASN A 223 6.20 -0.45 1.85
CA ASN A 223 5.49 -0.70 3.09
C ASN A 223 6.47 -1.09 4.20
N GLY A 224 6.58 -0.26 5.24
CA GLY A 224 7.49 -0.46 6.37
C GLY A 224 8.99 -0.24 6.06
N ILE A 225 9.35 -0.14 4.80
CA ILE A 225 10.70 0.15 4.30
C ILE A 225 10.62 1.15 3.13
N PRO A 226 11.68 1.91 2.83
CA PRO A 226 11.68 2.81 1.69
C PRO A 226 11.44 2.07 0.37
N LYS A 227 10.54 2.62 -0.46
CA LYS A 227 10.25 2.10 -1.80
C LYS A 227 11.51 2.10 -2.68
N ASP A 228 11.79 0.95 -3.30
CA ASP A 228 12.97 0.76 -4.15
C ASP A 228 12.69 -0.28 -5.23
N PHE A 229 12.37 0.17 -6.42
CA PHE A 229 12.05 -0.71 -7.54
C PHE A 229 13.24 -1.55 -8.02
N ALA A 230 14.47 -1.06 -7.88
CA ALA A 230 15.65 -1.83 -8.27
C ALA A 230 15.84 -3.04 -7.34
N LYS A 231 15.71 -2.82 -6.01
CA LYS A 231 15.75 -3.92 -5.05
C LYS A 231 14.56 -4.86 -5.18
N ALA A 232 13.36 -4.34 -5.47
CA ALA A 232 12.20 -5.17 -5.75
C ALA A 232 12.51 -6.14 -6.91
N TYR A 233 13.06 -5.63 -8.01
CA TYR A 233 13.47 -6.46 -9.14
C TYR A 233 14.52 -7.51 -8.77
N GLU A 234 15.55 -7.14 -8.00
CA GLU A 234 16.59 -8.08 -7.54
C GLU A 234 16.02 -9.24 -6.73
N TRP A 235 15.01 -9.01 -5.92
CA TRP A 235 14.35 -10.05 -5.14
C TRP A 235 13.35 -10.86 -5.97
N TYR A 236 12.55 -10.22 -6.80
CA TYR A 236 11.62 -10.92 -7.68
C TYR A 236 12.34 -11.82 -8.68
N ILE A 237 13.46 -11.38 -9.28
CA ILE A 237 14.16 -12.20 -10.27
C ILE A 237 14.74 -13.47 -9.63
N LYS A 238 15.29 -13.40 -8.42
CA LYS A 238 15.75 -14.59 -7.67
C LYS A 238 14.63 -15.60 -7.45
N SER A 239 13.48 -15.15 -7.04
CA SER A 239 12.29 -15.98 -6.83
C SER A 239 11.76 -16.56 -8.17
N ALA A 240 11.70 -15.72 -9.22
CA ALA A 240 11.21 -16.09 -10.55
C ALA A 240 12.10 -17.13 -11.24
N GLU A 241 13.43 -17.04 -11.06
CA GLU A 241 14.39 -18.00 -11.59
C GLU A 241 14.25 -19.40 -10.93
N GLN A 242 13.76 -19.45 -9.70
CA GLN A 242 13.38 -20.70 -9.04
C GLN A 242 12.04 -21.26 -9.54
N GLY A 243 11.36 -20.55 -10.44
CA GLY A 243 10.09 -20.98 -11.01
C GLY A 243 8.85 -20.47 -10.28
N TYR A 244 8.95 -19.59 -9.26
CA TYR A 244 7.79 -19.13 -8.51
C TYR A 244 6.88 -18.25 -9.39
N PRO A 245 5.62 -18.66 -9.68
CA PRO A 245 4.82 -18.05 -10.74
C PRO A 245 4.38 -16.59 -10.41
N TYR A 246 4.18 -16.24 -9.14
CA TYR A 246 3.85 -14.87 -8.78
C TYR A 246 5.03 -13.93 -9.01
N ALA A 247 6.25 -14.35 -8.65
CA ALA A 247 7.45 -13.58 -8.91
C ALA A 247 7.73 -13.44 -10.41
N GLN A 248 7.48 -14.50 -11.20
CA GLN A 248 7.58 -14.44 -12.67
C GLN A 248 6.61 -13.41 -13.25
N SER A 249 5.37 -13.37 -12.76
CA SER A 249 4.38 -12.36 -13.15
C SER A 249 4.85 -10.96 -12.78
N ASN A 250 5.40 -10.76 -11.56
CA ASN A 250 5.90 -9.46 -11.11
C ASN A 250 7.13 -8.99 -11.91
N VAL A 251 8.06 -9.89 -12.24
CA VAL A 251 9.19 -9.57 -13.14
C VAL A 251 8.68 -9.14 -14.52
N GLY A 252 7.69 -9.85 -15.08
CA GLY A 252 7.04 -9.47 -16.32
C GLY A 252 6.42 -8.08 -16.24
N TYR A 253 5.73 -7.78 -15.16
CA TYR A 253 5.13 -6.46 -14.90
C TYR A 253 6.19 -5.35 -14.85
N MET A 254 7.30 -5.57 -14.13
CA MET A 254 8.39 -4.60 -14.04
C MET A 254 9.04 -4.32 -15.39
N TYR A 255 9.23 -5.33 -16.25
CA TYR A 255 9.68 -5.13 -17.63
C TYR A 255 8.65 -4.36 -18.47
N TYR A 256 7.36 -4.63 -18.29
CA TYR A 256 6.28 -3.98 -19.04
C TYR A 256 6.19 -2.48 -18.76
N HIS A 257 6.33 -2.10 -17.48
CA HIS A 257 6.27 -0.69 -17.05
C HIS A 257 7.63 0.02 -17.04
N GLY A 258 8.74 -0.72 -17.04
CA GLY A 258 10.09 -0.15 -16.93
C GLY A 258 10.43 0.28 -15.50
N GLU A 259 9.90 -0.42 -14.50
CA GLU A 259 10.11 -0.12 -13.08
C GLU A 259 11.28 -0.92 -12.53
N GLY A 260 12.32 -0.23 -12.05
CA GLY A 260 13.56 -0.86 -11.56
C GLY A 260 14.43 -1.51 -12.65
N VAL A 261 13.90 -1.67 -13.86
CA VAL A 261 14.58 -2.19 -15.05
C VAL A 261 14.21 -1.38 -16.28
N LYS A 262 15.03 -1.47 -17.34
CA LYS A 262 14.66 -0.86 -18.61
C LYS A 262 13.43 -1.57 -19.20
N LYS A 263 12.42 -0.79 -19.62
CA LYS A 263 11.21 -1.30 -20.30
C LYS A 263 11.58 -2.23 -21.46
N ASP A 264 10.99 -3.43 -21.45
CA ASP A 264 11.21 -4.47 -22.49
C ASP A 264 9.97 -5.35 -22.57
N ASN A 265 9.09 -5.03 -23.53
CA ASN A 265 7.82 -5.71 -23.68
C ASN A 265 7.97 -7.18 -24.16
N VAL A 266 9.07 -7.51 -24.83
CA VAL A 266 9.34 -8.90 -25.25
C VAL A 266 9.66 -9.75 -24.02
N LYS A 267 10.56 -9.28 -23.16
CA LYS A 267 10.87 -9.96 -21.91
C LYS A 267 9.67 -10.02 -20.97
N ALA A 268 8.85 -8.96 -20.94
CA ALA A 268 7.60 -8.97 -20.17
C ALA A 268 6.71 -10.14 -20.59
N LEU A 269 6.46 -10.30 -21.90
CA LEU A 269 5.64 -11.40 -22.42
C LEU A 269 6.26 -12.77 -22.13
N GLU A 270 7.58 -12.92 -22.24
CA GLU A 270 8.28 -14.17 -21.91
C GLU A 270 8.05 -14.58 -20.46
N TRP A 271 8.19 -13.63 -19.51
CA TRP A 271 7.98 -13.89 -18.09
C TRP A 271 6.51 -14.14 -17.75
N PHE A 272 5.59 -13.36 -18.31
CA PHE A 272 4.16 -13.61 -18.16
C PHE A 272 3.77 -15.00 -18.69
N THR A 273 4.32 -15.43 -19.83
CA THR A 273 4.04 -16.75 -20.40
C THR A 273 4.51 -17.86 -19.47
N LYS A 274 5.74 -17.77 -18.93
CA LYS A 274 6.23 -18.75 -17.93
C LYS A 274 5.30 -18.88 -16.71
N ALA A 275 4.79 -17.77 -16.21
CA ALA A 275 3.86 -17.76 -15.09
C ALA A 275 2.48 -18.33 -15.49
N ALA A 276 1.97 -17.94 -16.67
CA ALA A 276 0.68 -18.39 -17.19
C ALA A 276 0.67 -19.90 -17.47
N ASP A 277 1.77 -20.47 -17.98
CA ASP A 277 1.91 -21.90 -18.20
C ASP A 277 1.82 -22.71 -16.90
N GLN A 278 2.16 -22.10 -15.77
CA GLN A 278 1.97 -22.67 -14.43
C GLN A 278 0.58 -22.38 -13.84
N GLY A 279 -0.31 -21.72 -14.60
CA GLY A 279 -1.67 -21.44 -14.20
C GLY A 279 -1.84 -20.16 -13.38
N ASN A 280 -0.89 -19.23 -13.41
CA ASN A 280 -1.03 -17.95 -12.74
C ASN A 280 -2.04 -17.05 -13.47
N ALA A 281 -3.20 -16.80 -12.85
CA ALA A 281 -4.28 -16.01 -13.43
C ALA A 281 -3.89 -14.54 -13.65
N ASN A 282 -3.09 -13.95 -12.74
CA ASN A 282 -2.58 -12.58 -12.90
C ASN A 282 -1.73 -12.42 -14.15
N ALA A 283 -0.86 -13.40 -14.41
CA ALA A 283 -0.04 -13.39 -15.62
C ALA A 283 -0.89 -13.54 -16.88
N MET A 284 -1.92 -14.39 -16.87
CA MET A 284 -2.88 -14.51 -17.98
C MET A 284 -3.59 -13.19 -18.23
N ASN A 285 -4.04 -12.51 -17.18
CA ASN A 285 -4.65 -11.19 -17.27
C ASN A 285 -3.67 -10.13 -17.83
N ASN A 286 -2.41 -10.15 -17.41
CA ASN A 286 -1.37 -9.25 -17.93
C ASN A 286 -1.04 -9.51 -19.41
N ILE A 287 -1.05 -10.77 -19.87
CA ILE A 287 -0.94 -11.08 -21.30
C ILE A 287 -2.15 -10.53 -22.07
N GLY A 288 -3.35 -10.61 -21.49
CA GLY A 288 -4.55 -9.97 -22.06
C GLY A 288 -4.34 -8.47 -22.28
N TRP A 289 -3.81 -7.78 -21.29
CA TRP A 289 -3.47 -6.36 -21.39
C TRP A 289 -2.38 -6.08 -22.44
N TYR A 290 -1.32 -6.90 -22.50
CA TYR A 290 -0.27 -6.79 -23.50
C TYR A 290 -0.84 -6.78 -24.92
N TYR A 291 -1.79 -7.67 -25.22
CA TYR A 291 -2.44 -7.70 -26.53
C TYR A 291 -3.48 -6.58 -26.72
N TYR A 292 -4.12 -6.14 -25.65
CA TYR A 292 -5.08 -5.03 -25.69
C TYR A 292 -4.39 -3.69 -26.01
N ASP A 293 -3.28 -3.39 -25.37
CA ASP A 293 -2.54 -2.14 -25.57
C ASP A 293 -1.74 -2.16 -26.87
N GLY A 294 -1.29 -3.33 -27.31
CA GLY A 294 -0.48 -3.50 -28.51
C GLY A 294 0.96 -3.01 -28.34
N ASP A 295 1.47 -2.98 -27.13
CA ASP A 295 2.82 -2.55 -26.81
C ASP A 295 3.87 -3.53 -27.37
N GLY A 296 4.58 -3.10 -28.44
CA GLY A 296 5.54 -3.90 -29.19
C GLY A 296 4.94 -4.73 -30.35
N SER A 297 3.61 -4.69 -30.55
CA SER A 297 2.90 -5.31 -31.66
C SER A 297 1.63 -4.51 -32.01
N LYS A 298 0.91 -4.92 -33.07
CA LYS A 298 -0.44 -4.35 -33.31
C LYS A 298 -1.41 -4.85 -32.23
N LYS A 299 -2.30 -3.98 -31.76
CA LYS A 299 -3.41 -4.35 -30.87
C LYS A 299 -4.15 -5.57 -31.41
N ASN A 300 -4.30 -6.58 -30.57
CA ASN A 300 -4.99 -7.81 -30.90
C ASN A 300 -6.09 -8.10 -29.89
N TYR A 301 -7.22 -7.47 -30.05
CA TYR A 301 -8.37 -7.60 -29.15
C TYR A 301 -8.93 -9.04 -29.07
N LYS A 302 -8.72 -9.87 -30.10
CA LYS A 302 -9.14 -11.29 -30.05
C LYS A 302 -8.27 -12.10 -29.11
N GLU A 303 -6.96 -11.92 -29.18
CA GLU A 303 -6.04 -12.55 -28.23
C GLU A 303 -6.26 -12.02 -26.80
N ALA A 304 -6.46 -10.70 -26.65
CA ALA A 304 -6.77 -10.12 -25.35
C ALA A 304 -8.00 -10.79 -24.71
N GLU A 305 -9.09 -10.96 -25.46
CA GLU A 305 -10.30 -11.64 -25.01
C GLU A 305 -10.04 -13.09 -24.58
N ILE A 306 -9.25 -13.83 -25.36
CA ILE A 306 -8.90 -15.22 -25.04
C ILE A 306 -8.14 -15.28 -23.71
N TRP A 307 -7.16 -14.41 -23.51
CA TRP A 307 -6.34 -14.42 -22.30
C TRP A 307 -7.09 -13.94 -21.06
N PHE A 308 -7.98 -12.92 -21.17
CA PHE A 308 -8.85 -12.53 -20.06
C PHE A 308 -9.82 -13.67 -19.67
N ASN A 309 -10.38 -14.39 -20.64
CA ASN A 309 -11.23 -15.56 -20.35
C ASN A 309 -10.44 -16.70 -19.70
N LYS A 310 -9.19 -16.98 -20.13
CA LYS A 310 -8.31 -17.95 -19.45
C LYS A 310 -8.02 -17.54 -18.00
N ALA A 311 -7.82 -16.24 -17.73
CA ALA A 311 -7.65 -15.74 -16.38
C ALA A 311 -8.89 -16.01 -15.51
N ILE A 312 -10.08 -15.75 -16.04
CA ILE A 312 -11.37 -16.03 -15.37
C ILE A 312 -11.60 -17.53 -15.16
N GLU A 313 -11.26 -18.36 -16.15
CA GLU A 313 -11.35 -19.81 -16.02
C GLU A 313 -10.47 -20.34 -14.90
N LYS A 314 -9.27 -19.75 -14.78
CA LYS A 314 -8.30 -20.15 -13.78
C LYS A 314 -8.61 -19.59 -12.39
N ASP A 315 -9.08 -18.35 -12.31
CA ASP A 315 -9.55 -17.69 -11.07
C ASP A 315 -10.88 -16.97 -11.33
N PRO A 316 -12.02 -17.65 -11.12
CA PRO A 316 -13.35 -17.04 -11.26
C PRO A 316 -13.64 -15.92 -10.26
N THR A 317 -12.79 -15.73 -9.25
CA THR A 317 -12.98 -14.70 -8.23
C THR A 317 -12.22 -13.40 -8.53
N MET A 318 -11.38 -13.37 -9.58
CA MET A 318 -10.57 -12.22 -9.98
C MET A 318 -11.41 -11.11 -10.65
N PRO A 319 -11.75 -9.99 -9.97
CA PRO A 319 -12.61 -8.96 -10.55
C PRO A 319 -11.92 -8.19 -11.68
N GLN A 320 -10.59 -8.08 -11.67
CA GLN A 320 -9.82 -7.35 -12.68
C GLN A 320 -10.03 -7.94 -14.09
N ALA A 321 -10.06 -9.27 -14.23
CA ALA A 321 -10.25 -9.91 -15.52
C ALA A 321 -11.64 -9.65 -16.11
N TYR A 322 -12.67 -9.61 -15.26
CA TYR A 322 -14.04 -9.22 -15.68
C TYR A 322 -14.09 -7.75 -16.09
N SER A 323 -13.48 -6.85 -15.31
CA SER A 323 -13.43 -5.42 -15.64
C SER A 323 -12.70 -5.18 -16.97
N ASN A 324 -11.62 -5.92 -17.23
CA ASN A 324 -10.87 -5.82 -18.48
C ASN A 324 -11.68 -6.29 -19.70
N LEU A 325 -12.47 -7.37 -19.57
CA LEU A 325 -13.42 -7.77 -20.59
C LEU A 325 -14.51 -6.72 -20.80
N ALA A 326 -14.99 -6.08 -19.74
CA ALA A 326 -15.97 -5.00 -19.84
C ALA A 326 -15.41 -3.84 -20.69
N ILE A 327 -14.20 -3.39 -20.40
CA ILE A 327 -13.51 -2.35 -21.19
C ILE A 327 -13.30 -2.78 -22.64
N LEU A 328 -12.90 -4.03 -22.85
CA LEU A 328 -12.68 -4.55 -24.20
C LEU A 328 -13.97 -4.54 -25.03
N TYR A 329 -15.10 -5.02 -24.50
CA TYR A 329 -16.39 -5.00 -25.22
C TYR A 329 -16.90 -3.58 -25.46
N ALA A 330 -16.74 -2.67 -24.49
CA ALA A 330 -17.10 -1.27 -24.66
C ALA A 330 -16.29 -0.59 -25.76
N LYS A 331 -14.98 -0.82 -25.81
CA LYS A 331 -14.07 -0.11 -26.71
C LYS A 331 -13.98 -0.71 -28.11
N ARG A 332 -13.99 -2.05 -28.23
CA ARG A 332 -13.93 -2.76 -29.51
C ARG A 332 -15.29 -2.81 -30.22
N ASP A 333 -16.32 -3.25 -29.49
CA ASP A 333 -17.61 -3.63 -30.07
C ASP A 333 -18.67 -2.53 -29.89
N LYS A 334 -18.42 -1.55 -29.00
CA LYS A 334 -19.40 -0.57 -28.51
C LYS A 334 -20.65 -1.25 -27.93
N ASP A 335 -20.50 -2.49 -27.46
CA ASP A 335 -21.54 -3.25 -26.79
C ASP A 335 -21.56 -2.91 -25.29
N TYR A 336 -22.14 -1.77 -25.01
CA TYR A 336 -22.23 -1.24 -23.62
C TYR A 336 -23.10 -2.10 -22.71
N ILE A 337 -24.06 -2.88 -23.26
CA ILE A 337 -24.91 -3.78 -22.47
C ILE A 337 -24.03 -4.91 -21.94
N LYS A 338 -23.31 -5.59 -22.83
CA LYS A 338 -22.40 -6.66 -22.47
C LYS A 338 -21.26 -6.17 -21.56
N ALA A 339 -20.73 -5.01 -21.87
CA ALA A 339 -19.70 -4.36 -21.05
C ALA A 339 -20.17 -4.14 -19.60
N LEU A 340 -21.36 -3.59 -19.40
CA LEU A 340 -21.91 -3.38 -18.06
C LEU A 340 -22.21 -4.70 -17.34
N GLN A 341 -22.66 -5.76 -18.04
CA GLN A 341 -22.83 -7.09 -17.44
C GLN A 341 -21.52 -7.63 -16.88
N TYR A 342 -20.42 -7.55 -17.65
CA TYR A 342 -19.09 -7.96 -17.14
C TYR A 342 -18.60 -7.05 -16.01
N SER A 343 -18.90 -5.76 -16.06
CA SER A 343 -18.59 -4.84 -14.98
C SER A 343 -19.39 -5.16 -13.69
N ASP A 344 -20.65 -5.59 -13.81
CA ASP A 344 -21.44 -6.08 -12.66
C ASP A 344 -20.80 -7.31 -12.03
N LEU A 345 -20.38 -8.27 -12.87
CA LEU A 345 -19.66 -9.47 -12.40
C LEU A 345 -18.33 -9.10 -11.69
N ALA A 346 -17.65 -8.03 -12.11
CA ALA A 346 -16.46 -7.53 -11.42
C ALA A 346 -16.81 -6.96 -10.03
N LEU A 347 -17.87 -6.15 -9.94
CA LEU A 347 -18.31 -5.55 -8.68
C LEU A 347 -18.79 -6.58 -7.65
N GLU A 348 -19.45 -7.66 -8.08
CA GLU A 348 -19.86 -8.76 -7.21
C GLU A 348 -18.69 -9.47 -6.50
N ARG A 349 -17.46 -9.29 -6.99
CA ARG A 349 -16.23 -9.98 -6.54
C ARG A 349 -15.29 -9.09 -5.73
N LEU A 350 -15.75 -7.93 -5.25
CA LEU A 350 -14.87 -6.95 -4.56
C LEU A 350 -14.59 -7.28 -3.09
N SER A 351 -15.22 -8.30 -2.50
CA SER A 351 -15.21 -8.53 -1.05
C SER A 351 -13.82 -8.67 -0.40
N ASN A 352 -12.81 -9.11 -1.17
CA ASN A 352 -11.44 -9.31 -0.67
C ASN A 352 -10.40 -8.45 -1.41
N VAL A 353 -10.85 -7.41 -2.11
CA VAL A 353 -9.99 -6.53 -2.93
C VAL A 353 -9.64 -5.28 -2.13
N ILE A 354 -8.38 -4.85 -2.20
CA ILE A 354 -7.95 -3.64 -1.50
C ILE A 354 -8.63 -2.38 -2.08
N PRO A 355 -8.88 -1.34 -1.27
CA PRO A 355 -9.65 -0.15 -1.69
C PRO A 355 -9.12 0.52 -2.97
N LYS A 356 -7.81 0.59 -3.16
CA LYS A 356 -7.21 1.18 -4.37
C LYS A 356 -7.58 0.42 -5.65
N GLU A 357 -7.59 -0.90 -5.62
CA GLU A 357 -7.98 -1.74 -6.77
C GLU A 357 -9.50 -1.71 -6.99
N GLN A 358 -10.29 -1.65 -5.91
CA GLN A 358 -11.73 -1.42 -6.04
C GLN A 358 -12.00 -0.10 -6.76
N ALA A 359 -11.30 0.98 -6.40
CA ALA A 359 -11.40 2.27 -7.07
C ALA A 359 -11.13 2.16 -8.57
N THR A 360 -10.12 1.36 -8.98
CA THR A 360 -9.84 1.12 -10.40
C THR A 360 -11.03 0.50 -11.12
N ILE A 361 -11.68 -0.49 -10.53
CA ILE A 361 -12.85 -1.18 -11.13
C ILE A 361 -14.03 -0.23 -11.25
N TYR A 362 -14.30 0.62 -10.24
CA TYR A 362 -15.30 1.67 -10.33
C TYR A 362 -14.96 2.72 -11.39
N GLY A 363 -13.68 3.11 -11.50
CA GLY A 363 -13.20 4.04 -12.53
C GLY A 363 -13.39 3.50 -13.94
N GLU A 364 -13.06 2.23 -14.18
CA GLU A 364 -13.29 1.56 -15.45
C GLU A 364 -14.81 1.50 -15.81
N ARG A 365 -15.66 1.25 -14.83
CA ARG A 365 -17.11 1.32 -15.03
C ARG A 365 -17.56 2.74 -15.39
N ALA A 366 -17.01 3.75 -14.76
CA ALA A 366 -17.30 5.14 -15.10
C ALA A 366 -16.93 5.46 -16.56
N LYS A 367 -15.78 4.99 -17.07
CA LYS A 367 -15.40 5.10 -18.49
C LYS A 367 -16.43 4.48 -19.43
N ILE A 368 -16.96 3.29 -19.09
CA ILE A 368 -17.99 2.64 -19.91
C ILE A 368 -19.23 3.51 -20.01
N TYR A 369 -19.71 4.10 -18.90
CA TYR A 369 -20.84 5.03 -18.93
C TYR A 369 -20.54 6.30 -19.74
N VAL A 370 -19.33 6.84 -19.65
CA VAL A 370 -18.94 8.00 -20.49
C VAL A 370 -18.97 7.65 -21.97
N TRP A 371 -18.40 6.50 -22.38
CA TRP A 371 -18.45 6.07 -23.79
C TRP A 371 -19.86 5.76 -24.27
N GLN A 372 -20.75 5.34 -23.40
CA GLN A 372 -22.18 5.18 -23.66
C GLN A 372 -22.92 6.54 -23.80
N GLY A 373 -22.32 7.65 -23.36
CA GLY A 373 -22.95 8.97 -23.28
C GLY A 373 -23.78 9.21 -22.02
N ASN A 374 -23.74 8.30 -21.05
CA ASN A 374 -24.47 8.39 -19.79
C ASN A 374 -23.63 9.06 -18.69
N LEU A 375 -23.48 10.37 -18.79
CA LEU A 375 -22.67 11.15 -17.84
C LEU A 375 -23.24 11.16 -16.42
N THR A 376 -24.54 10.98 -16.25
CA THR A 376 -25.18 10.93 -14.91
C THR A 376 -24.69 9.73 -14.14
N ASN A 377 -24.81 8.53 -14.71
CA ASN A 377 -24.33 7.30 -14.07
C ASN A 377 -22.80 7.29 -13.93
N ALA A 378 -22.07 7.86 -14.91
CA ALA A 378 -20.62 7.99 -14.80
C ALA A 378 -20.20 8.79 -13.56
N LYS A 379 -20.84 9.93 -13.30
CA LYS A 379 -20.57 10.77 -12.12
C LYS A 379 -20.97 10.11 -10.82
N GLU A 380 -22.04 9.32 -10.79
CA GLU A 380 -22.49 8.58 -9.61
C GLU A 380 -21.45 7.50 -9.23
N ILE A 381 -21.08 6.67 -10.19
CA ILE A 381 -20.05 5.62 -9.98
C ILE A 381 -18.69 6.22 -9.62
N LEU A 382 -18.35 7.37 -10.18
CA LEU A 382 -17.11 8.05 -9.87
C LEU A 382 -17.04 8.52 -8.39
N LYS A 383 -18.18 8.82 -7.74
CA LYS A 383 -18.19 9.14 -6.31
C LYS A 383 -17.73 7.96 -5.48
N GLU A 384 -18.18 6.74 -5.81
CA GLU A 384 -17.70 5.51 -5.14
C GLU A 384 -16.20 5.30 -5.37
N CYS A 385 -15.73 5.51 -6.61
CA CYS A 385 -14.32 5.44 -6.95
C CYS A 385 -13.48 6.39 -6.10
N LEU A 386 -13.88 7.65 -5.99
CA LEU A 386 -13.16 8.70 -5.26
C LEU A 386 -13.28 8.57 -3.74
N ALA A 387 -14.34 7.96 -3.23
CA ALA A 387 -14.45 7.60 -1.82
C ALA A 387 -13.38 6.57 -1.40
N LEU A 388 -12.99 5.68 -2.32
CA LEU A 388 -11.96 4.66 -2.11
C LEU A 388 -10.54 5.17 -2.43
N ASN A 389 -10.40 5.99 -3.47
CA ASN A 389 -9.15 6.62 -3.86
C ASN A 389 -9.40 8.08 -4.30
N PRO A 390 -9.26 9.06 -3.39
CA PRO A 390 -9.47 10.48 -3.72
C PRO A 390 -8.58 11.01 -4.86
N ASN A 391 -7.44 10.37 -5.11
CA ASN A 391 -6.48 10.76 -6.13
C ASN A 391 -6.68 10.04 -7.46
N TYR A 392 -7.71 9.19 -7.60
CA TYR A 392 -7.89 8.33 -8.78
C TYR A 392 -7.85 9.09 -10.11
N LEU A 393 -8.50 10.23 -10.21
CA LEU A 393 -8.53 11.02 -11.44
C LEU A 393 -7.21 11.72 -11.78
N SER A 394 -6.34 11.95 -10.79
CA SER A 394 -4.97 12.39 -11.07
C SER A 394 -4.08 11.24 -11.59
N GLU A 395 -4.48 10.00 -11.28
CA GLU A 395 -3.83 8.77 -11.76
C GLU A 395 -4.41 8.34 -13.13
N ASP A 396 -5.66 8.70 -13.46
CA ASP A 396 -6.38 8.37 -14.70
C ASP A 396 -6.78 9.62 -15.50
N GLU A 397 -5.82 10.18 -16.21
CA GLU A 397 -6.03 11.39 -17.04
C GLU A 397 -7.05 11.18 -18.17
N GLU A 398 -7.24 9.93 -18.67
CA GLU A 398 -8.21 9.64 -19.73
C GLU A 398 -9.63 9.88 -19.20
N LEU A 399 -9.96 9.29 -18.02
CA LEU A 399 -11.26 9.48 -17.40
C LEU A 399 -11.48 10.92 -16.95
N ALA A 400 -10.47 11.57 -16.39
CA ALA A 400 -10.52 12.97 -15.98
C ALA A 400 -10.94 13.90 -17.13
N LYS A 401 -10.38 13.69 -18.34
CA LYS A 401 -10.71 14.48 -19.53
C LYS A 401 -12.12 14.20 -20.10
N MET A 402 -12.70 13.04 -19.79
CA MET A 402 -13.99 12.60 -20.34
C MET A 402 -15.20 13.10 -19.55
N ILE A 403 -15.03 13.49 -18.29
CA ILE A 403 -16.15 13.90 -17.42
C ILE A 403 -16.15 15.43 -17.24
N PRO A 404 -16.97 16.17 -18.00
CA PRO A 404 -17.04 17.63 -17.88
C PRO A 404 -17.49 18.08 -16.48
N GLY A 405 -16.82 19.08 -15.91
CA GLY A 405 -17.17 19.70 -14.63
C GLY A 405 -16.80 18.85 -13.41
N HIS A 406 -15.82 17.95 -13.57
CA HIS A 406 -15.18 17.27 -12.43
C HIS A 406 -14.15 18.22 -11.77
N PRO A 407 -13.84 18.07 -10.47
CA PRO A 407 -12.83 18.91 -9.78
C PRO A 407 -11.45 18.99 -10.45
N ASN A 408 -11.07 17.97 -11.24
CA ASN A 408 -9.83 18.02 -12.07
C ASN A 408 -10.00 18.83 -13.38
N ASP A 409 -11.23 19.16 -13.80
CA ASP A 409 -11.55 20.19 -14.80
C ASP A 409 -11.64 21.58 -14.17
N ASN A 410 -10.95 21.76 -13.04
CA ASN A 410 -10.89 23.07 -12.42
C ASN A 410 -10.25 24.01 -13.44
N GLU A 411 -11.09 24.77 -14.10
CA GLU A 411 -10.69 25.68 -15.17
C GLU A 411 -9.58 26.61 -14.69
N ILE A 412 -9.59 26.88 -13.37
CA ILE A 412 -8.55 27.70 -12.72
C ILE A 412 -7.21 26.99 -12.59
N ASP A 413 -7.14 25.66 -12.53
CA ASP A 413 -5.88 24.91 -12.43
C ASP A 413 -5.21 24.68 -13.76
N ASN A 414 -6.01 24.59 -14.83
CA ASN A 414 -5.57 24.15 -16.16
C ASN A 414 -5.47 25.33 -17.16
N ASN A 415 -6.37 26.30 -17.11
CA ASN A 415 -6.42 27.43 -18.05
C ASN A 415 -5.76 28.68 -17.46
N ILE A 416 -4.55 28.55 -16.95
CA ILE A 416 -3.81 29.66 -16.33
C ILE A 416 -3.39 30.68 -17.39
N PRO A 417 -3.87 31.90 -17.34
CA PRO A 417 -3.48 32.93 -18.31
C PRO A 417 -1.98 33.22 -18.24
N THR A 418 -1.37 33.42 -19.40
CA THR A 418 0.06 33.77 -19.50
C THR A 418 0.27 35.20 -19.92
N THR A 419 1.33 35.83 -19.43
CA THR A 419 1.75 37.16 -19.82
C THR A 419 3.21 37.15 -20.29
N ASN A 420 3.51 38.01 -21.28
CA ASN A 420 4.88 38.27 -21.71
C ASN A 420 5.53 39.44 -20.93
N ASN A 421 4.79 40.07 -20.03
CA ASN A 421 5.29 41.19 -19.24
C ASN A 421 6.02 40.69 -18.00
N ILE A 422 7.35 40.66 -18.05
CA ILE A 422 8.20 40.15 -16.95
C ILE A 422 8.33 41.20 -15.84
N GLN A 423 7.94 40.83 -14.62
CA GLN A 423 7.96 41.68 -13.43
C GLN A 423 9.30 41.56 -12.66
N LYS A 424 10.31 42.33 -13.10
CA LYS A 424 11.67 42.28 -12.53
C LYS A 424 11.80 42.74 -11.07
N ASN A 425 10.81 43.48 -10.56
CA ASN A 425 10.83 44.05 -9.20
C ASN A 425 9.73 43.47 -8.29
N VAL A 426 9.16 42.32 -8.64
CA VAL A 426 8.18 41.60 -7.83
C VAL A 426 8.79 40.32 -7.27
N PHE A 427 8.70 40.08 -5.98
CA PHE A 427 9.21 38.89 -5.29
C PHE A 427 8.07 38.23 -4.54
N ALA A 428 8.07 36.90 -4.48
CA ALA A 428 7.02 36.17 -3.82
C ALA A 428 7.52 35.07 -2.86
N ILE A 429 6.83 34.93 -1.73
CA ILE A 429 6.87 33.75 -0.86
C ILE A 429 5.49 33.09 -0.90
N ILE A 430 5.46 31.79 -1.18
CA ILE A 430 4.24 31.03 -1.30
C ILE A 430 4.39 29.75 -0.45
N ILE A 431 3.54 29.61 0.56
CA ILE A 431 3.62 28.53 1.54
C ILE A 431 2.29 27.78 1.58
N GLY A 432 2.34 26.44 1.41
CA GLY A 432 1.24 25.52 1.63
C GLY A 432 1.57 24.54 2.74
N ASN A 433 0.86 24.60 3.85
CA ASN A 433 1.04 23.73 5.01
C ASN A 433 -0.19 22.82 5.16
N GLU A 434 -0.10 21.62 4.58
CA GLU A 434 -1.17 20.62 4.61
C GLU A 434 -0.95 19.56 5.69
N LYS A 435 0.28 19.01 5.78
CA LYS A 435 0.63 17.85 6.61
C LYS A 435 1.39 18.29 7.86
N TYR A 436 0.71 18.34 8.99
CA TYR A 436 1.28 18.73 10.27
C TYR A 436 1.77 17.53 11.06
N LYS A 437 2.85 17.74 11.84
CA LYS A 437 3.42 16.69 12.68
C LYS A 437 2.58 16.42 13.93
N ASN A 438 1.96 17.47 14.49
CA ASN A 438 1.26 17.41 15.77
C ASN A 438 -0.22 17.82 15.68
N GLU A 439 -0.70 18.20 14.50
CA GLU A 439 -2.06 18.67 14.27
C GLU A 439 -2.70 17.97 13.05
N VAL A 440 -4.00 18.19 12.88
CA VAL A 440 -4.75 17.62 11.75
C VAL A 440 -4.38 18.27 10.43
N VAL A 441 -4.57 17.52 9.34
CA VAL A 441 -4.35 17.98 7.96
C VAL A 441 -5.24 19.20 7.64
N VAL A 442 -4.70 20.17 6.89
CA VAL A 442 -5.48 21.26 6.28
C VAL A 442 -5.75 20.88 4.82
N PRO A 443 -6.96 20.43 4.48
CA PRO A 443 -7.29 19.99 3.13
C PRO A 443 -6.96 21.05 2.08
N TYR A 444 -6.30 20.64 1.02
CA TYR A 444 -5.97 21.42 -0.18
C TYR A 444 -4.95 22.55 0.00
N ALA A 445 -4.33 22.72 1.16
CA ALA A 445 -3.38 23.81 1.37
C ALA A 445 -2.15 23.74 0.45
N ASP A 446 -1.66 22.53 0.16
CA ASP A 446 -0.56 22.31 -0.78
C ASP A 446 -0.99 22.60 -2.21
N ASN A 447 -2.19 22.15 -2.63
CA ASN A 447 -2.74 22.43 -3.95
C ASN A 447 -2.96 23.94 -4.16
N ASP A 448 -3.56 24.61 -3.17
CA ASP A 448 -3.79 26.06 -3.15
C ASP A 448 -2.49 26.83 -3.43
N ALA A 449 -1.45 26.52 -2.67
CA ALA A 449 -0.16 27.17 -2.81
C ALA A 449 0.52 26.86 -4.14
N LYS A 450 0.45 25.62 -4.60
CA LYS A 450 1.03 25.18 -5.88
C LYS A 450 0.37 25.86 -7.08
N VAL A 451 -0.95 25.96 -7.07
CA VAL A 451 -1.68 26.61 -8.16
C VAL A 451 -1.48 28.14 -8.12
N PHE A 452 -1.53 28.74 -6.93
CA PHE A 452 -1.24 30.17 -6.78
C PHE A 452 0.20 30.51 -7.26
N CYS A 453 1.17 29.65 -6.99
CA CYS A 453 2.54 29.79 -7.49
C CYS A 453 2.57 29.90 -9.04
N LYS A 454 1.85 29.02 -9.73
CA LYS A 454 1.73 29.05 -11.21
C LYS A 454 1.07 30.36 -11.70
N TYR A 455 0.08 30.90 -10.98
CA TYR A 455 -0.52 32.20 -11.33
C TYR A 455 0.46 33.35 -11.14
N VAL A 456 1.25 33.33 -10.08
CA VAL A 456 2.29 34.34 -9.83
C VAL A 456 3.35 34.31 -10.94
N GLU A 457 3.77 33.13 -11.33
CA GLU A 457 4.73 32.97 -12.44
C GLU A 457 4.12 33.34 -13.78
N LYS A 458 3.02 32.69 -14.20
CA LYS A 458 2.49 32.77 -15.56
C LYS A 458 1.62 34.01 -15.81
N THR A 459 0.70 34.33 -14.88
CA THR A 459 -0.30 35.39 -15.04
C THR A 459 0.23 36.74 -14.60
N LEU A 460 0.92 36.78 -13.46
CA LEU A 460 1.54 38.02 -12.99
C LEU A 460 2.90 38.28 -13.63
N GLY A 461 3.57 37.27 -14.18
CA GLY A 461 4.85 37.41 -14.87
C GLY A 461 6.05 37.54 -13.96
N VAL A 462 5.99 37.01 -12.74
CA VAL A 462 7.11 37.02 -11.80
C VAL A 462 8.09 35.91 -12.18
N PRO A 463 9.37 36.19 -12.41
CA PRO A 463 10.37 35.18 -12.72
C PRO A 463 10.48 34.13 -11.64
N ASN A 464 10.68 32.86 -12.02
CA ASN A 464 10.73 31.74 -11.06
C ASN A 464 11.85 31.91 -10.00
N GLU A 465 12.97 32.51 -10.37
CA GLU A 465 14.06 32.85 -9.44
C GLU A 465 13.70 33.90 -8.38
N GLN A 466 12.59 34.63 -8.60
CA GLN A 466 12.02 35.62 -7.68
C GLN A 466 10.85 35.05 -6.84
N ILE A 467 10.57 33.74 -6.94
CA ILE A 467 9.54 33.04 -6.20
C ILE A 467 10.18 32.02 -5.26
N LYS A 468 9.82 32.06 -3.98
CA LYS A 468 10.07 30.97 -3.03
C LYS A 468 8.78 30.24 -2.74
N TYR A 469 8.64 29.07 -3.35
CA TYR A 469 7.57 28.12 -3.04
C TYR A 469 8.05 27.12 -1.98
N ILE A 470 7.26 26.89 -0.92
CA ILE A 470 7.59 26.00 0.19
C ILE A 470 6.35 25.18 0.55
N GLU A 471 6.48 23.87 0.40
CA GLU A 471 5.47 22.89 0.80
C GLU A 471 5.81 22.38 2.21
N ASN A 472 4.82 22.40 3.11
CA ASN A 472 4.96 21.92 4.47
C ASN A 472 6.12 22.60 5.25
N ALA A 473 6.09 23.92 5.30
CA ALA A 473 7.14 24.77 5.89
C ALA A 473 7.26 24.60 7.40
N THR A 474 8.49 24.39 7.88
CA THR A 474 8.85 24.48 9.29
C THR A 474 8.97 25.94 9.74
N TYR A 475 9.06 26.16 11.07
CA TYR A 475 9.33 27.51 11.63
C TYR A 475 10.57 28.15 11.01
N ASN A 476 11.63 27.35 10.85
CA ASN A 476 12.89 27.84 10.29
C ASN A 476 12.77 28.19 8.80
N ASP A 477 11.97 27.44 8.03
CA ASP A 477 11.72 27.72 6.61
C ASP A 477 10.99 29.06 6.44
N ILE A 478 9.95 29.33 7.24
CA ILE A 478 9.23 30.60 7.23
C ILE A 478 10.18 31.76 7.56
N ARG A 479 11.04 31.60 8.58
CA ARG A 479 12.03 32.60 8.98
C ARG A 479 13.06 32.88 7.88
N ILE A 480 13.59 31.84 7.24
CA ILE A 480 14.56 31.96 6.15
C ILE A 480 13.93 32.63 4.93
N ALA A 481 12.70 32.23 4.56
CA ALA A 481 12.01 32.83 3.42
C ALA A 481 11.70 34.32 3.66
N THR A 482 11.22 34.67 4.85
CA THR A 482 10.98 36.08 5.23
C THR A 482 12.26 36.92 5.13
N ASN A 483 13.39 36.42 5.66
CA ASN A 483 14.67 37.11 5.59
C ASN A 483 15.17 37.25 4.14
N TRP A 484 14.99 36.22 3.30
CA TRP A 484 15.32 36.30 1.87
C TRP A 484 14.51 37.39 1.18
N LEU A 485 13.18 37.46 1.43
CA LEU A 485 12.32 38.47 0.82
C LEU A 485 12.76 39.89 1.21
N ILE A 486 13.07 40.10 2.49
CA ILE A 486 13.59 41.37 3.00
C ILE A 486 14.87 41.78 2.28
N GLN A 487 15.82 40.88 2.07
CA GLN A 487 17.06 41.20 1.36
C GLN A 487 16.81 41.49 -0.13
N ALA A 488 15.94 40.73 -0.78
CA ALA A 488 15.56 40.95 -2.17
C ALA A 488 14.88 42.33 -2.35
N MET A 489 14.00 42.71 -1.44
CA MET A 489 13.31 44.01 -1.46
C MET A 489 14.24 45.20 -1.24
N LYS A 490 15.27 45.07 -0.38
CA LYS A 490 16.26 46.15 -0.15
C LYS A 490 17.02 46.52 -1.44
N VAL A 491 17.27 45.55 -2.31
CA VAL A 491 17.93 45.78 -3.60
C VAL A 491 17.09 46.68 -4.51
N CYS A 492 15.74 46.65 -4.39
CA CYS A 492 14.82 47.40 -5.22
C CYS A 492 14.68 48.89 -4.83
N ARG A 493 15.27 49.34 -3.73
CA ARG A 493 15.31 50.76 -3.29
C ARG A 493 13.92 51.44 -3.34
N GLY A 494 12.91 50.81 -2.69
CA GLY A 494 11.53 51.33 -2.63
C GLY A 494 10.66 51.09 -3.84
N LYS A 495 11.20 50.57 -4.97
CA LYS A 495 10.43 50.28 -6.19
C LYS A 495 9.95 48.82 -6.28
N GLY A 496 10.27 47.97 -5.31
CA GLY A 496 9.89 46.56 -5.27
C GLY A 496 8.47 46.36 -4.79
N LYS A 497 7.82 45.31 -5.29
CA LYS A 497 6.58 44.73 -4.74
C LYS A 497 6.85 43.37 -4.16
N ALA A 498 6.16 43.03 -3.07
CA ALA A 498 6.22 41.70 -2.48
C ALA A 498 4.84 41.06 -2.44
N ILE A 499 4.79 39.76 -2.69
CA ILE A 499 3.61 38.92 -2.55
C ILE A 499 3.94 37.84 -1.51
N VAL A 500 3.12 37.72 -0.48
CA VAL A 500 3.22 36.64 0.50
C VAL A 500 1.90 35.90 0.50
N TYR A 501 1.94 34.60 0.29
CA TYR A 501 0.79 33.72 0.34
C TYR A 501 1.04 32.62 1.38
N TYR A 502 0.05 32.37 2.21
CA TYR A 502 0.06 31.27 3.19
C TYR A 502 -1.31 30.58 3.21
N ALA A 503 -1.30 29.27 2.98
CA ALA A 503 -2.44 28.39 3.23
C ALA A 503 -2.05 27.39 4.34
N GLY A 504 -2.87 27.26 5.38
CA GLY A 504 -2.57 26.39 6.52
C GLY A 504 -3.32 26.75 7.80
N HIS A 505 -2.89 26.16 8.91
CA HIS A 505 -3.44 26.52 10.23
C HIS A 505 -2.93 27.87 10.70
N GLY A 506 -3.86 28.67 11.27
CA GLY A 506 -3.57 29.80 12.14
C GLY A 506 -3.94 29.46 13.56
N ILE A 507 -3.23 30.04 14.54
CA ILE A 507 -3.54 29.85 15.94
C ILE A 507 -3.64 31.20 16.67
N PRO A 508 -4.57 31.35 17.65
CA PRO A 508 -4.63 32.49 18.52
C PRO A 508 -3.72 32.34 19.75
N ASN A 509 -3.25 33.44 20.28
CA ASN A 509 -2.71 33.49 21.64
C ASN A 509 -3.82 33.88 22.62
N GLU A 510 -4.15 33.02 23.57
CA GLU A 510 -5.22 33.22 24.53
C GLU A 510 -4.97 34.44 25.48
N SER A 511 -3.70 34.81 25.71
CA SER A 511 -3.34 35.85 26.69
C SER A 511 -3.50 37.27 26.16
N ASP A 512 -3.17 37.52 24.87
CA ASP A 512 -3.18 38.87 24.28
C ASP A 512 -4.02 38.96 23.00
N MET A 513 -4.62 37.85 22.57
CA MET A 513 -5.42 37.69 21.34
C MET A 513 -4.63 37.96 20.05
N SER A 514 -3.30 37.81 20.06
CA SER A 514 -2.48 37.89 18.86
C SER A 514 -2.63 36.62 18.00
N ALA A 515 -2.30 36.74 16.72
CA ALA A 515 -2.44 35.66 15.75
C ALA A 515 -1.06 35.17 15.25
N PHE A 516 -0.97 33.87 14.99
CA PHE A 516 0.25 33.20 14.56
C PHE A 516 0.00 32.28 13.35
N LEU A 517 0.96 32.14 12.46
CA LEU A 517 1.02 31.10 11.46
C LEU A 517 1.61 29.83 12.07
N LEU A 518 0.93 28.71 11.97
CA LEU A 518 1.40 27.44 12.50
C LEU A 518 2.31 26.73 11.47
N PRO A 519 3.61 26.54 11.75
CA PRO A 519 4.46 25.71 10.90
C PRO A 519 4.14 24.22 11.11
N VAL A 520 4.56 23.36 10.18
CA VAL A 520 4.21 21.92 10.25
C VAL A 520 4.86 21.19 11.43
N ASP A 521 5.92 21.73 12.01
CA ASP A 521 6.60 21.26 13.23
C ASP A 521 6.09 21.93 14.52
N GLY A 522 5.13 22.86 14.41
CA GLY A 522 4.53 23.57 15.54
C GLY A 522 3.46 22.77 16.28
N ILE A 523 3.00 23.31 17.42
CA ILE A 523 1.96 22.75 18.28
C ILE A 523 0.83 23.78 18.41
N GLY A 524 -0.40 23.40 18.14
CA GLY A 524 -1.55 24.30 18.00
C GLY A 524 -1.96 25.08 19.25
N ASN A 525 -1.52 24.70 20.44
CA ASN A 525 -1.75 25.43 21.69
C ASN A 525 -0.48 26.11 22.25
N ASP A 526 0.61 26.10 21.51
CA ASP A 526 1.88 26.72 21.90
C ASP A 526 2.29 27.84 20.94
N PRO A 527 1.94 29.10 21.22
CA PRO A 527 2.36 30.25 20.42
C PRO A 527 3.89 30.37 20.29
N GLY A 528 4.67 29.80 21.22
CA GLY A 528 6.13 29.79 21.16
C GLY A 528 6.70 28.93 20.03
N SER A 529 5.93 27.94 19.54
CA SER A 529 6.27 27.09 18.42
C SER A 529 5.77 27.63 17.06
N ALA A 530 5.10 28.79 17.05
CA ALA A 530 4.43 29.36 15.88
C ALA A 530 5.01 30.73 15.48
N TYR A 531 4.84 31.12 14.22
CA TYR A 531 5.40 32.35 13.68
C TYR A 531 4.42 33.50 13.84
N ALA A 532 4.76 34.51 14.67
CA ALA A 532 3.85 35.60 14.98
C ALA A 532 3.58 36.49 13.75
N LEU A 533 2.29 36.77 13.48
CA LEU A 533 1.90 37.69 12.40
C LEU A 533 2.43 39.10 12.63
N ASN A 534 2.44 39.57 13.88
CA ASN A 534 3.02 40.87 14.20
C ASN A 534 4.49 40.98 13.84
N GLU A 535 5.27 39.93 14.09
CA GLU A 535 6.69 39.84 13.69
C GLU A 535 6.84 39.89 12.18
N LEU A 536 6.00 39.17 11.45
CA LEU A 536 5.98 39.19 9.97
C LEU A 536 5.72 40.62 9.47
N TYR A 537 4.69 41.27 10.01
CA TYR A 537 4.31 42.61 9.58
C TYR A 537 5.37 43.66 9.96
N GLU A 538 5.99 43.56 11.11
CA GLU A 538 7.08 44.47 11.52
C GLU A 538 8.31 44.33 10.62
N LYS A 539 8.71 43.08 10.36
CA LYS A 539 9.86 42.79 9.51
C LYS A 539 9.62 43.28 8.07
N LEU A 540 8.49 42.92 7.45
CA LEU A 540 8.17 43.31 6.08
C LEU A 540 7.85 44.80 5.97
N GLY A 541 7.22 45.41 6.99
CA GLY A 541 6.93 46.85 7.04
C GLY A 541 8.14 47.74 7.26
N SER A 542 9.26 47.18 7.73
CA SER A 542 10.53 47.91 7.91
C SER A 542 11.30 48.12 6.58
N VAL A 543 10.87 47.50 5.50
CA VAL A 543 11.53 47.57 4.19
C VAL A 543 10.83 48.61 3.32
N GLU A 544 11.60 49.47 2.67
CA GLU A 544 11.08 50.35 1.64
C GLU A 544 10.58 49.56 0.43
N ALA A 545 9.26 49.53 0.23
CA ALA A 545 8.60 48.83 -0.84
C ALA A 545 7.48 49.68 -1.47
N GLN A 546 7.17 49.48 -2.73
CA GLN A 546 5.98 50.08 -3.36
C GLN A 546 4.70 49.52 -2.72
N SER A 547 4.65 48.17 -2.53
CA SER A 547 3.60 47.50 -1.80
C SER A 547 4.08 46.11 -1.34
N VAL A 548 3.52 45.61 -0.24
CA VAL A 548 3.61 44.24 0.24
C VAL A 548 2.19 43.71 0.37
N THR A 549 1.80 42.77 -0.47
CA THR A 549 0.47 42.16 -0.45
C THR A 549 0.56 40.77 0.19
N ILE A 550 -0.21 40.52 1.24
CA ILE A 550 -0.21 39.27 1.99
C ILE A 550 -1.60 38.64 1.85
N PHE A 551 -1.64 37.39 1.41
CA PHE A 551 -2.83 36.55 1.36
C PHE A 551 -2.73 35.45 2.40
N LEU A 552 -3.73 35.37 3.30
CA LEU A 552 -3.78 34.40 4.40
C LEU A 552 -5.04 33.55 4.27
N ASP A 553 -4.91 32.33 3.71
CA ASP A 553 -5.96 31.31 3.70
C ASP A 553 -5.83 30.44 4.95
N ALA A 554 -6.15 31.03 6.10
CA ALA A 554 -6.02 30.41 7.42
C ALA A 554 -7.12 30.89 8.39
N CYS A 555 -7.46 30.05 9.36
CA CYS A 555 -8.36 30.36 10.47
C CYS A 555 -7.54 30.75 11.70
N PHE A 556 -7.77 31.91 12.29
CA PHE A 556 -7.07 32.36 13.50
C PHE A 556 -7.90 32.23 14.77
N SER A 557 -9.04 31.54 14.73
CA SER A 557 -9.93 31.29 15.87
C SER A 557 -9.59 30.01 16.65
N GLY A 558 -8.56 29.27 16.25
CA GLY A 558 -8.28 27.92 16.74
C GLY A 558 -9.22 26.84 16.21
N SER A 559 -10.09 27.18 15.23
CA SER A 559 -10.96 26.20 14.56
C SER A 559 -10.26 25.51 13.38
N LYS A 560 -10.73 24.31 13.04
CA LYS A 560 -10.27 23.57 11.85
C LYS A 560 -10.93 24.14 10.59
N ARG A 561 -10.29 23.95 9.44
CA ARG A 561 -10.85 24.28 8.12
C ARG A 561 -12.11 23.43 7.79
N GLU A 562 -12.21 22.24 8.35
CA GLU A 562 -13.43 21.44 8.43
C GLU A 562 -14.16 21.75 9.75
N GLU A 563 -15.16 21.11 10.20
CA GLU A 563 -15.80 21.43 11.48
C GLU A 563 -14.98 20.98 12.69
N GLY A 564 -14.94 21.79 13.73
CA GLY A 564 -14.33 21.49 15.05
C GLY A 564 -13.14 22.38 15.42
N MET A 565 -12.43 22.00 16.50
CA MET A 565 -11.27 22.72 17.04
C MET A 565 -9.98 21.95 16.73
N LEU A 566 -8.83 22.62 16.74
CA LEU A 566 -7.52 21.97 16.68
C LEU A 566 -7.39 20.94 17.81
N THR A 567 -6.66 19.85 17.57
CA THR A 567 -6.56 18.72 18.51
C THR A 567 -6.05 19.16 19.88
N SER A 568 -5.20 20.18 19.92
CA SER A 568 -4.58 20.77 21.11
C SER A 568 -5.34 21.99 21.67
N ALA A 569 -6.39 22.49 20.99
CA ALA A 569 -7.16 23.66 21.44
C ALA A 569 -8.19 23.30 22.51
N ARG A 570 -8.48 24.25 23.42
CA ARG A 570 -9.34 24.04 24.60
C ARG A 570 -10.86 24.15 24.35
N GLY A 571 -11.32 24.00 23.13
CA GLY A 571 -12.76 23.87 22.81
C GLY A 571 -13.56 25.17 22.74
N VAL A 572 -12.92 26.35 22.78
CA VAL A 572 -13.57 27.66 22.62
C VAL A 572 -12.91 28.44 21.49
N ALA A 573 -13.71 28.91 20.53
CA ALA A 573 -13.21 29.80 19.47
C ALA A 573 -12.82 31.17 20.06
N ILE A 574 -11.61 31.64 19.76
CA ILE A 574 -11.07 32.89 20.29
C ILE A 574 -11.06 33.92 19.15
N LYS A 575 -11.66 35.09 19.43
CA LYS A 575 -11.61 36.21 18.49
C LYS A 575 -10.26 36.94 18.59
N THR A 576 -9.40 36.72 17.57
CA THR A 576 -8.11 37.39 17.54
C THR A 576 -8.25 38.88 17.25
N LYS A 577 -7.34 39.68 17.80
CA LYS A 577 -7.20 41.08 17.43
C LYS A 577 -6.44 41.19 16.12
N SER A 578 -7.04 41.87 15.15
CA SER A 578 -6.33 42.17 13.90
C SER A 578 -5.16 43.12 14.19
N ALA A 579 -3.94 42.62 13.90
CA ALA A 579 -2.76 43.50 13.99
C ALA A 579 -2.81 44.54 12.86
N THR A 580 -2.59 45.79 13.20
CA THR A 580 -2.49 46.86 12.18
C THR A 580 -1.07 46.82 11.59
N PRO A 581 -0.90 46.50 10.31
CA PRO A 581 0.42 46.45 9.68
C PRO A 581 1.01 47.89 9.57
N LYS A 582 2.33 47.95 9.63
CA LYS A 582 3.12 49.17 9.39
C LYS A 582 3.71 49.18 8.00
N GLY A 583 4.22 50.31 7.53
CA GLY A 583 4.81 50.41 6.18
C GLY A 583 3.74 50.30 5.09
N ASN A 584 4.11 49.74 3.92
CA ASN A 584 3.24 49.65 2.73
C ASN A 584 2.64 48.24 2.58
N ILE A 585 1.94 47.74 3.62
CA ILE A 585 1.37 46.39 3.70
C ILE A 585 -0.15 46.43 3.50
N ILE A 586 -0.66 45.51 2.67
CA ILE A 586 -2.06 45.15 2.51
C ILE A 586 -2.22 43.67 2.81
N VAL A 587 -3.16 43.31 3.68
CA VAL A 587 -3.42 41.92 4.09
C VAL A 587 -4.83 41.53 3.70
N PHE A 588 -4.96 40.46 2.91
CA PHE A 588 -6.22 39.78 2.63
C PHE A 588 -6.26 38.53 3.49
N SER A 589 -7.28 38.38 4.33
CA SER A 589 -7.47 37.19 5.16
C SER A 589 -8.76 36.47 4.79
N ALA A 590 -8.72 35.15 4.79
CA ALA A 590 -9.84 34.30 4.35
C ALA A 590 -11.09 34.43 5.24
N ALA A 591 -10.92 34.71 6.51
CA ALA A 591 -12.03 34.83 7.46
C ALA A 591 -11.72 35.90 8.54
N GLN A 592 -12.77 36.47 9.16
CA GLN A 592 -12.58 37.37 10.29
C GLN A 592 -12.61 36.61 11.61
N GLY A 593 -11.81 37.14 12.53
CA GLY A 593 -11.84 36.91 14.00
C GLY A 593 -12.11 35.47 14.42
N ASP A 594 -13.35 35.15 14.66
CA ASP A 594 -13.87 33.89 15.17
C ASP A 594 -14.48 32.96 14.06
N GLU A 595 -14.47 33.40 12.80
CA GLU A 595 -14.97 32.61 11.69
C GLU A 595 -13.96 31.53 11.22
N THR A 596 -14.47 30.52 10.51
CA THR A 596 -13.69 29.45 9.91
C THR A 596 -13.49 29.69 8.43
N ALA A 597 -12.27 29.48 7.91
CA ALA A 597 -12.02 29.38 6.48
C ALA A 597 -12.41 27.97 6.01
N TYR A 598 -13.35 27.90 5.07
CA TYR A 598 -13.91 26.63 4.61
C TYR A 598 -13.18 26.06 3.38
N PRO A 599 -13.08 24.72 3.27
CA PRO A 599 -12.68 24.07 2.02
C PRO A 599 -13.81 24.18 1.00
N TYR A 600 -13.48 24.41 -0.27
CA TYR A 600 -14.38 24.27 -1.40
C TYR A 600 -14.19 22.90 -2.02
N LYS A 601 -14.80 21.87 -1.41
CA LYS A 601 -14.55 20.45 -1.70
C LYS A 601 -14.76 20.12 -3.18
N ASP A 602 -15.81 20.67 -3.79
CA ASP A 602 -16.11 20.44 -5.22
C ASP A 602 -14.99 20.93 -6.14
N MET A 603 -14.17 21.89 -5.70
CA MET A 603 -13.10 22.51 -6.46
C MET A 603 -11.70 22.15 -5.96
N GLN A 604 -11.57 21.33 -4.92
CA GLN A 604 -10.30 20.92 -4.31
C GLN A 604 -9.37 22.09 -3.90
N HIS A 605 -9.97 23.17 -3.42
CA HIS A 605 -9.30 24.37 -2.95
C HIS A 605 -9.86 24.84 -1.60
N GLY A 606 -9.14 25.72 -0.92
CA GLY A 606 -9.78 26.63 0.02
C GLY A 606 -10.72 27.59 -0.72
N MET A 607 -11.86 27.88 -0.14
CA MET A 607 -12.85 28.73 -0.80
C MET A 607 -12.29 30.13 -1.11
N PHE A 608 -11.54 30.71 -0.21
CA PHE A 608 -10.85 31.99 -0.41
C PHE A 608 -9.87 31.89 -1.59
N THR A 609 -9.01 30.88 -1.61
CA THR A 609 -8.02 30.69 -2.68
C THR A 609 -8.68 30.43 -4.03
N TYR A 610 -9.75 29.63 -4.09
CA TYR A 610 -10.49 29.40 -5.34
C TYR A 610 -10.95 30.72 -5.98
N TYR A 611 -11.61 31.59 -5.20
CA TYR A 611 -12.11 32.87 -5.72
C TYR A 611 -10.98 33.87 -6.02
N LEU A 612 -9.88 33.84 -5.27
CA LEU A 612 -8.66 34.59 -5.58
C LEU A 612 -8.12 34.21 -6.96
N LEU A 613 -7.95 32.92 -7.21
CA LEU A 613 -7.45 32.39 -8.49
C LEU A 613 -8.42 32.69 -9.65
N LYS A 614 -9.71 32.50 -9.42
CA LYS A 614 -10.75 32.81 -10.41
C LYS A 614 -10.74 34.29 -10.84
N LYS A 615 -10.63 35.18 -9.88
CA LYS A 615 -10.54 36.64 -10.22
C LYS A 615 -9.26 36.97 -10.99
N LEU A 616 -8.13 36.34 -10.63
CA LEU A 616 -6.87 36.48 -11.35
C LEU A 616 -6.96 35.92 -12.78
N GLN A 617 -7.66 34.80 -12.96
CA GLN A 617 -7.91 34.20 -14.28
C GLN A 617 -8.75 35.09 -15.15
N ASP A 618 -9.93 35.51 -14.68
CA ASP A 618 -10.89 36.32 -15.41
C ASP A 618 -10.31 37.69 -15.85
N SER A 619 -9.52 38.31 -14.96
CA SER A 619 -8.85 39.60 -15.22
C SER A 619 -7.50 39.47 -15.94
N LYS A 620 -7.01 38.24 -16.17
CA LYS A 620 -5.63 37.97 -16.65
C LYS A 620 -4.58 38.70 -15.82
N GLY A 621 -4.81 38.79 -14.48
CA GLY A 621 -3.96 39.47 -13.54
C GLY A 621 -4.02 41.02 -13.57
N GLU A 622 -4.90 41.63 -14.35
CA GLU A 622 -5.02 43.09 -14.51
C GLU A 622 -6.02 43.71 -13.49
N VAL A 623 -6.33 43.04 -12.43
CA VAL A 623 -7.25 43.49 -11.37
C VAL A 623 -6.55 44.43 -10.38
N THR A 624 -7.24 45.47 -9.92
CA THR A 624 -6.78 46.29 -8.81
C THR A 624 -7.01 45.57 -7.45
N LEU A 625 -6.25 45.93 -6.42
CA LEU A 625 -6.43 45.32 -5.08
C LEU A 625 -7.79 45.69 -4.48
N GLY A 626 -8.35 46.85 -4.80
CA GLY A 626 -9.72 47.22 -4.40
C GLY A 626 -10.77 46.32 -5.02
N GLU A 627 -10.75 46.14 -6.35
CA GLU A 627 -11.68 45.25 -7.06
C GLU A 627 -11.53 43.79 -6.62
N LEU A 628 -10.29 43.34 -6.33
CA LEU A 628 -10.03 42.02 -5.80
C LEU A 628 -10.63 41.84 -4.42
N GLY A 629 -10.44 42.82 -3.52
CA GLY A 629 -10.98 42.77 -2.16
C GLY A 629 -12.49 42.75 -2.13
N ASP A 630 -13.13 43.66 -2.85
CA ASP A 630 -14.59 43.73 -2.97
C ASP A 630 -15.17 42.40 -3.51
N TYR A 631 -14.56 41.85 -4.58
CA TYR A 631 -14.95 40.55 -5.16
C TYR A 631 -14.81 39.38 -4.19
N LEU A 632 -13.68 39.30 -3.45
CA LEU A 632 -13.46 38.20 -2.48
C LEU A 632 -14.47 38.26 -1.34
N ILE A 633 -14.78 39.45 -0.81
CA ILE A 633 -15.76 39.63 0.26
C ILE A 633 -17.15 39.17 -0.20
N ASP A 634 -17.57 39.57 -1.40
CA ASP A 634 -18.90 39.25 -1.92
C ASP A 634 -19.05 37.76 -2.27
N GLU A 635 -18.13 37.20 -3.06
CA GLU A 635 -18.26 35.85 -3.59
C GLU A 635 -18.01 34.78 -2.52
N VAL A 636 -16.95 34.91 -1.72
CA VAL A 636 -16.64 33.96 -0.64
C VAL A 636 -17.75 34.01 0.43
N GLY A 637 -18.22 35.20 0.80
CA GLY A 637 -19.29 35.37 1.78
C GLY A 637 -20.57 34.67 1.34
N ARG A 638 -21.00 34.93 0.09
CA ARG A 638 -22.20 34.32 -0.48
C ARG A 638 -22.09 32.80 -0.57
N GLU A 639 -21.00 32.30 -1.17
CA GLU A 639 -20.85 30.88 -1.45
C GLU A 639 -20.61 30.04 -0.20
N SER A 640 -19.90 30.57 0.80
CA SER A 640 -19.73 29.90 2.07
C SER A 640 -21.05 29.63 2.79
N PHE A 641 -21.97 30.59 2.75
CA PHE A 641 -23.30 30.41 3.30
C PHE A 641 -24.13 29.38 2.51
N VAL A 642 -24.07 29.42 1.18
CA VAL A 642 -24.79 28.49 0.31
C VAL A 642 -24.31 27.05 0.50
N LYS A 643 -22.98 26.84 0.57
CA LYS A 643 -22.37 25.50 0.65
C LYS A 643 -22.31 24.92 2.05
N ASN A 644 -22.08 25.75 3.07
CA ASN A 644 -21.80 25.27 4.44
C ASN A 644 -22.84 25.73 5.47
N GLY A 645 -23.80 26.56 5.10
CA GLY A 645 -24.79 27.14 6.00
C GLY A 645 -24.21 28.13 7.03
N LYS A 646 -22.93 28.52 6.85
CA LYS A 646 -22.19 29.43 7.74
C LYS A 646 -21.41 30.45 6.92
N MET A 647 -21.32 31.67 7.41
CA MET A 647 -20.54 32.72 6.73
C MET A 647 -19.06 32.54 6.93
N GLN A 648 -18.31 32.80 5.86
CA GLN A 648 -16.88 33.07 5.87
C GLN A 648 -16.72 34.47 5.25
N THR A 649 -16.26 35.42 6.04
CA THR A 649 -16.16 36.82 5.61
C THR A 649 -14.68 37.19 5.44
N PRO A 650 -14.16 37.23 4.21
CA PRO A 650 -12.82 37.75 3.98
C PRO A 650 -12.66 39.18 4.43
N THR A 651 -11.48 39.53 4.88
CA THR A 651 -11.17 40.89 5.33
C THR A 651 -9.96 41.46 4.62
N VAL A 652 -9.95 42.80 4.47
CA VAL A 652 -8.79 43.53 3.95
C VAL A 652 -8.30 44.52 4.98
N ILE A 653 -7.08 44.34 5.47
CA ILE A 653 -6.44 45.22 6.43
C ILE A 653 -5.31 45.96 5.74
N VAL A 654 -5.32 47.28 5.88
CA VAL A 654 -4.43 48.17 5.15
C VAL A 654 -3.61 49.01 6.12
N ALA A 655 -2.31 49.08 5.89
CA ALA A 655 -1.45 49.99 6.63
C ALA A 655 -1.87 51.46 6.46
N PRO A 656 -1.78 52.31 7.51
CA PRO A 656 -2.21 53.71 7.47
C PRO A 656 -1.60 54.51 6.31
N SER A 657 -0.37 54.22 5.92
CA SER A 657 0.33 54.84 4.79
C SER A 657 -0.35 54.65 3.43
N LEU A 658 -1.10 53.57 3.25
CA LEU A 658 -1.74 53.19 1.97
C LEU A 658 -3.26 53.40 1.98
N GLN A 659 -3.87 53.87 3.11
CA GLN A 659 -5.32 53.91 3.31
C GLN A 659 -6.09 54.56 2.17
N ASN A 660 -5.53 55.61 1.52
CA ASN A 660 -6.18 56.36 0.46
C ASN A 660 -5.81 55.86 -0.96
N THR A 661 -4.82 54.97 -1.12
CA THR A 661 -4.26 54.61 -2.42
C THR A 661 -4.32 53.11 -2.76
N TRP A 662 -4.47 52.26 -1.78
CA TRP A 662 -4.34 50.79 -1.94
C TRP A 662 -5.33 50.19 -2.96
N LYS A 663 -6.57 50.80 -3.04
CA LYS A 663 -7.59 50.29 -3.97
C LYS A 663 -7.15 50.36 -5.44
N ASN A 664 -6.26 51.31 -5.78
CA ASN A 664 -5.73 51.46 -7.13
C ASN A 664 -4.44 50.70 -7.42
N LEU A 665 -3.85 50.04 -6.42
CA LEU A 665 -2.66 49.25 -6.59
C LEU A 665 -3.00 47.94 -7.31
N LYS A 666 -2.02 47.36 -8.03
CA LYS A 666 -2.11 46.07 -8.71
C LYS A 666 -1.00 45.15 -8.23
N LEU A 667 -1.24 43.84 -8.25
CA LEU A 667 -0.22 42.83 -8.00
C LEU A 667 0.87 42.83 -9.09
N LYS A 668 0.44 43.06 -10.31
CA LYS A 668 1.27 43.09 -11.52
C LYS A 668 1.91 44.45 -11.80
#